data_8c7f5ba42a0f9ecbe5b7e596b0b971ae
#
_entry.id   8c7f5ba42a0f9ecbe5b7e596b0b971ae
#
_cell.length_a   1.000
_cell.length_b   1.000
_cell.length_c   1.000
_cell.angle_alpha   90.00
_cell.angle_beta   90.00
_cell.angle_gamma   90.00
#
_symmetry.space_group_name_H-M   'P 1'
#
loop_
_entity.id
_entity.type
_entity.pdbx_description
1 polymer ?
#
loop_
_entity_poly.entity_id
_entity_poly.type
_entity_poly.pdbx_seq_one_letter_code
_entity_poly.pdbx_strand_id
1 'polypeptide(L)'
;MVGFGRVSTWLAAALAIAALSSSVDAVDRSKFRRCDQAAFCSSQRQTVGSSDTSTYSLLAKPDAATSSSSVYYFSLVPSTSKKPLHASLSFLQSGAVRLRTSEVAFDGALFDAHNAENDLTKPRWQPKDVLVDTTHSSFELTTSSPLTSIAAEDVAFLSTADVPTLVVLRGKPRAFAMEVYVNGELVVSTNTLGKLHYDARKDKNNDSNAATSSADDAASGVDVHGGKEIVDYGEDGLAIYSDGTHQVKGTTETPAPVDDSSTWQESFGGHSDTKKFGSTAVGLDIHFHGQDRHLYGIPEHATDFVLKDTLSRDKYVQTQTQNVVAYNPFPSTPVTDPYRLYNLDVFEYELNEPMALYGHIPMLMAASPSNTVGVFWYNPSETFVDIATPSTTQKSTHWMSESGWIDLFVLPGPTPAAVSDQFTQLTGRASLPPVFALGYHQCRWNYKNELDVSRVDQGFDTHVIPYDVLWLDIEHTDGKRYFTWDQHAFPTPVDMQASLSAVGRKMVTIVDPHMKRDANYAVHTDAQAQQVYITDENGNEFDGWCWPGSSSYVDFTSDKARRWWASQFRLDKYIGSTLDLYTWNDMNEPSVFNGPEVSMRKNCLSRAGVEHREWHNLYGYYMQRATMEGQLVRQLPEVPPSDQPIPLTAAVERPFVLSRAFFAGSQRYGAIWTGDNKADWGHLDYSTKMLLSMSVASLTFVGADVGGFFGNPDAELVTRWSQAATYQPFFRGHAHHDSDRREPWVFGEPHTGRIREAIRRRYVILPYLYTVFHTCSVSGLPVMRPLWMEFSTDAKAFGVEDAFLLGGDILVHPITSAGTTSADVYLPGTDVWYNINESPPLQFRTDNMLFGCSYKRLVGGTTYSVAAPIDYIPVFQRGGSIVPQRWRVRRSSALMRHDPYTLVVALNHAKAAVGELYVDDEHTFAFETDHKFTQVQFAFEYGILRSHVGSVGFDAADVKIERIVVVGLQQEPTTVKLFSDDGDVVELETAYDAIEDALTIRKPNVAVTSAWTIQFA
;
A
#
# COMPACT_ATOMS: atom_id res chain seq x y z
N MET A 1 37.52 -62.66 5.28
CA MET A 1 36.27 -62.34 4.53
C MET A 1 35.20 -61.80 5.50
N VAL A 2 35.14 -60.55 5.76
CA VAL A 2 33.99 -59.76 6.27
C VAL A 2 34.46 -58.32 6.22
N GLY A 3 33.79 -57.44 5.46
CA GLY A 3 34.03 -55.97 5.56
C GLY A 3 34.10 -55.16 4.26
N PHE A 4 33.15 -55.35 3.34
CA PHE A 4 33.01 -54.47 2.20
C PHE A 4 31.54 -54.22 1.86
N GLY A 5 30.72 -53.90 2.86
CA GLY A 5 29.28 -53.71 2.67
C GLY A 5 28.68 -52.47 3.32
N ARG A 6 29.45 -51.59 3.97
CA ARG A 6 28.90 -50.45 4.70
C ARG A 6 29.42 -49.07 4.30
N VAL A 7 30.32 -48.97 3.33
CA VAL A 7 30.85 -47.68 2.87
C VAL A 7 30.04 -47.12 1.69
N SER A 8 29.37 -47.96 0.91
CA SER A 8 28.60 -47.52 -0.26
C SER A 8 27.23 -46.88 0.08
N THR A 9 26.63 -47.26 1.22
CA THR A 9 25.36 -46.70 1.67
C THR A 9 25.50 -45.30 2.31
N TRP A 10 26.64 -45.02 2.94
CA TRP A 10 26.95 -43.70 3.47
C TRP A 10 27.36 -42.70 2.40
N LEU A 11 28.03 -43.12 1.35
CA LEU A 11 28.32 -42.24 0.19
C LEU A 11 27.07 -41.93 -0.64
N ALA A 12 26.15 -42.86 -0.77
CA ALA A 12 24.86 -42.62 -1.44
C ALA A 12 23.94 -41.73 -0.61
N ALA A 13 23.95 -41.85 0.72
CA ALA A 13 23.22 -40.95 1.60
C ALA A 13 23.86 -39.56 1.69
N ALA A 14 25.20 -39.45 1.67
CA ALA A 14 25.91 -38.19 1.64
C ALA A 14 25.78 -37.47 0.27
N LEU A 15 25.71 -38.22 -0.84
CA LEU A 15 25.42 -37.68 -2.17
C LEU A 15 23.94 -37.30 -2.34
N ALA A 16 23.01 -38.00 -1.68
CA ALA A 16 21.61 -37.62 -1.65
C ALA A 16 21.38 -36.38 -0.75
N ILE A 17 22.10 -36.24 0.36
CA ILE A 17 22.08 -35.05 1.22
C ILE A 17 22.80 -33.85 0.55
N ALA A 18 23.89 -34.10 -0.21
CA ALA A 18 24.57 -33.07 -0.99
C ALA A 18 23.81 -32.65 -2.28
N ALA A 19 22.92 -33.50 -2.79
CA ALA A 19 22.00 -33.18 -3.88
C ALA A 19 20.71 -32.48 -3.38
N LEU A 20 20.45 -32.51 -2.06
CA LEU A 20 19.36 -31.74 -1.40
C LEU A 20 19.82 -30.40 -0.85
N SER A 21 21.08 -30.01 -1.00
CA SER A 21 21.63 -28.74 -0.53
C SER A 21 22.03 -27.75 -1.63
N SER A 22 21.42 -27.84 -2.81
CA SER A 22 21.70 -26.89 -3.91
C SER A 22 20.46 -26.54 -4.73
N SER A 23 19.26 -26.48 -4.11
CA SER A 23 18.18 -25.65 -4.59
C SER A 23 17.72 -24.85 -3.37
N VAL A 24 18.15 -23.60 -3.27
CA VAL A 24 17.43 -22.60 -2.49
C VAL A 24 16.13 -22.46 -3.25
N ASP A 25 15.09 -23.14 -2.76
CA ASP A 25 13.79 -23.18 -3.42
C ASP A 25 13.19 -21.76 -3.35
N ALA A 26 12.92 -21.21 -4.51
CA ALA A 26 11.94 -20.15 -4.70
C ALA A 26 10.62 -20.55 -4.00
N VAL A 27 9.74 -19.56 -3.74
CA VAL A 27 8.45 -19.81 -3.10
C VAL A 27 7.77 -21.08 -3.64
N ASP A 28 7.29 -21.93 -2.75
CA ASP A 28 6.50 -23.11 -3.14
C ASP A 28 5.12 -22.66 -3.65
N ARG A 29 5.04 -22.38 -4.94
CA ARG A 29 3.83 -21.90 -5.63
C ARG A 29 2.64 -22.86 -5.48
N SER A 30 2.87 -24.14 -5.18
CA SER A 30 1.80 -25.11 -4.99
C SER A 30 0.96 -24.83 -3.73
N LYS A 31 1.50 -24.05 -2.80
CA LYS A 31 0.79 -23.63 -1.58
C LYS A 31 -0.23 -22.52 -1.83
N PHE A 32 -0.13 -21.79 -2.95
CA PHE A 32 -0.93 -20.60 -3.22
C PHE A 32 -1.83 -20.80 -4.44
N ARG A 33 -3.11 -20.48 -4.27
CA ARG A 33 -4.16 -20.67 -5.27
C ARG A 33 -3.98 -19.71 -6.45
N ARG A 34 -4.24 -20.18 -7.65
CA ARG A 34 -4.35 -19.38 -8.87
C ARG A 34 -5.81 -19.19 -9.28
N CYS A 35 -6.06 -18.30 -10.27
CA CYS A 35 -7.40 -18.03 -10.75
C CYS A 35 -8.13 -19.29 -11.28
N ASP A 36 -7.41 -20.18 -11.97
CA ASP A 36 -7.96 -21.45 -12.49
C ASP A 36 -8.34 -22.45 -11.37
N GLN A 37 -7.86 -22.25 -10.16
CA GLN A 37 -8.15 -23.04 -8.95
C GLN A 37 -9.17 -22.39 -8.02
N ALA A 38 -9.66 -21.18 -8.35
CA ALA A 38 -10.69 -20.46 -7.63
C ALA A 38 -11.95 -20.36 -8.50
N ALA A 39 -13.01 -21.06 -8.12
CA ALA A 39 -14.21 -21.18 -8.95
C ALA A 39 -14.82 -19.83 -9.34
N PHE A 40 -14.85 -18.86 -8.43
CA PHE A 40 -15.37 -17.52 -8.70
C PHE A 40 -14.54 -16.73 -9.72
N CYS A 41 -13.23 -16.94 -9.76
CA CYS A 41 -12.35 -16.30 -10.75
C CYS A 41 -12.44 -17.02 -12.10
N SER A 42 -12.26 -18.35 -12.10
CA SER A 42 -12.24 -19.14 -13.33
C SER A 42 -13.55 -19.03 -14.12
N SER A 43 -14.71 -19.07 -13.45
CA SER A 43 -16.01 -18.92 -14.08
C SER A 43 -16.23 -17.54 -14.70
N GLN A 44 -15.89 -16.47 -13.98
CA GLN A 44 -16.03 -15.09 -14.48
C GLN A 44 -15.03 -14.78 -15.61
N ARG A 45 -13.84 -15.39 -15.59
CA ARG A 45 -12.81 -15.22 -16.62
C ARG A 45 -13.17 -15.95 -17.93
N GLN A 46 -13.84 -17.10 -17.83
CA GLN A 46 -14.25 -17.93 -18.99
C GLN A 46 -15.48 -17.39 -19.73
N THR A 47 -16.30 -16.53 -19.14
CA THR A 47 -17.58 -16.02 -19.69
C THR A 47 -17.44 -15.13 -20.93
N VAL A 48 -16.38 -15.22 -21.68
CA VAL A 48 -16.22 -14.52 -22.97
C VAL A 48 -16.88 -15.34 -24.06
N GLY A 49 -18.12 -14.98 -24.41
CA GLY A 49 -18.80 -15.49 -25.62
C GLY A 49 -19.86 -16.58 -25.42
N SER A 50 -20.23 -16.93 -24.17
CA SER A 50 -21.40 -17.77 -23.95
C SER A 50 -22.69 -16.94 -24.11
N SER A 51 -23.70 -17.48 -24.74
CA SER A 51 -25.04 -16.90 -24.88
C SER A 51 -25.77 -16.72 -23.52
N ASP A 52 -25.11 -16.99 -22.42
CA ASP A 52 -25.66 -17.08 -21.07
C ASP A 52 -25.25 -15.94 -20.15
N THR A 53 -24.71 -14.84 -20.72
CA THR A 53 -24.46 -13.62 -19.94
C THR A 53 -25.79 -12.99 -19.57
N SER A 54 -26.17 -13.09 -18.28
CA SER A 54 -27.30 -12.34 -17.74
C SER A 54 -27.01 -10.86 -17.82
N THR A 55 -27.47 -10.18 -18.85
CA THR A 55 -27.37 -8.74 -18.97
C THR A 55 -28.30 -8.08 -17.98
N TYR A 56 -27.79 -7.16 -17.19
CA TYR A 56 -28.60 -6.31 -16.32
C TYR A 56 -29.11 -5.10 -17.11
N SER A 57 -30.33 -4.68 -16.84
CA SER A 57 -30.96 -3.50 -17.43
C SER A 57 -31.41 -2.53 -16.34
N LEU A 58 -31.31 -1.24 -16.60
CA LEU A 58 -31.83 -0.20 -15.72
C LEU A 58 -33.38 -0.23 -15.79
N LEU A 59 -34.03 -0.29 -14.59
CA LEU A 59 -35.49 -0.38 -14.53
C LEU A 59 -36.20 0.96 -14.25
N ALA A 60 -35.57 1.87 -13.50
CA ALA A 60 -36.30 3.04 -12.97
C ALA A 60 -35.85 4.35 -13.60
N LYS A 61 -36.84 5.21 -13.95
CA LYS A 61 -36.64 6.66 -14.10
C LYS A 61 -36.96 7.32 -12.77
N PRO A 62 -36.19 8.31 -12.33
CA PRO A 62 -36.57 9.09 -11.17
C PRO A 62 -37.90 9.82 -11.42
N ASP A 63 -38.79 9.80 -10.46
CA ASP A 63 -39.85 10.79 -10.41
C ASP A 63 -39.22 12.18 -10.23
N ALA A 64 -39.69 13.18 -10.97
CA ALA A 64 -39.17 14.55 -10.96
C ALA A 64 -39.21 15.21 -9.57
N ALA A 65 -39.77 14.58 -8.56
CA ALA A 65 -39.91 15.06 -7.19
C ALA A 65 -38.69 14.82 -6.30
N THR A 66 -37.67 14.04 -6.73
CA THR A 66 -36.48 13.69 -5.92
C THR A 66 -35.21 14.50 -6.28
N SER A 67 -35.36 15.62 -6.97
CA SER A 67 -34.25 16.46 -7.48
C SER A 67 -33.39 17.16 -6.42
N SER A 68 -33.61 16.93 -5.13
CA SER A 68 -32.80 17.49 -4.03
C SER A 68 -32.06 16.44 -3.22
N SER A 69 -32.01 15.19 -3.67
CA SER A 69 -31.29 14.13 -2.96
C SER A 69 -29.82 14.04 -3.39
N SER A 70 -28.96 13.82 -2.44
CA SER A 70 -27.53 13.56 -2.65
C SER A 70 -27.23 12.11 -3.05
N VAL A 71 -28.26 11.25 -3.11
CA VAL A 71 -28.18 9.84 -3.48
C VAL A 71 -29.33 9.48 -4.41
N TYR A 72 -29.03 8.81 -5.53
CA TYR A 72 -30.02 8.28 -6.45
C TYR A 72 -30.11 6.76 -6.32
N TYR A 73 -31.31 6.25 -6.02
CA TYR A 73 -31.60 4.82 -5.90
C TYR A 73 -32.30 4.30 -7.15
N PHE A 74 -31.89 3.11 -7.60
CA PHE A 74 -32.47 2.46 -8.79
C PHE A 74 -32.35 0.93 -8.67
N SER A 75 -32.99 0.22 -9.61
CA SER A 75 -32.92 -1.24 -9.68
C SER A 75 -32.31 -1.72 -10.98
N LEU A 76 -31.52 -2.77 -10.90
CA LEU A 76 -30.92 -3.48 -12.01
C LEU A 76 -31.63 -4.82 -12.17
N VAL A 77 -32.29 -5.03 -13.31
CA VAL A 77 -33.07 -6.24 -13.62
C VAL A 77 -32.27 -7.13 -14.54
N PRO A 78 -31.96 -8.38 -14.12
CA PRO A 78 -31.28 -9.32 -15.00
C PRO A 78 -32.18 -9.81 -16.12
N SER A 79 -31.60 -10.22 -17.25
CA SER A 79 -32.31 -10.81 -18.39
C SER A 79 -32.77 -12.25 -18.10
N THR A 80 -32.31 -12.86 -17.04
CA THR A 80 -32.62 -14.23 -16.58
C THR A 80 -33.57 -14.22 -15.39
N SER A 81 -33.94 -15.38 -14.87
CA SER A 81 -34.80 -15.56 -13.68
C SER A 81 -34.14 -15.11 -12.33
N LYS A 82 -32.92 -14.59 -12.36
CA LYS A 82 -32.27 -14.05 -11.15
C LYS A 82 -33.06 -12.87 -10.57
N LYS A 83 -32.96 -12.67 -9.25
CA LYS A 83 -33.60 -11.54 -8.56
C LYS A 83 -32.99 -10.19 -9.01
N PRO A 84 -33.80 -9.11 -9.07
CA PRO A 84 -33.27 -7.76 -9.27
C PRO A 84 -32.26 -7.36 -8.20
N LEU A 85 -31.29 -6.53 -8.58
CA LEU A 85 -30.37 -5.87 -7.65
C LEU A 85 -30.85 -4.46 -7.38
N HIS A 86 -30.71 -4.02 -6.13
CA HIS A 86 -30.82 -2.63 -5.74
C HIS A 86 -29.48 -1.94 -5.95
N ALA A 87 -29.51 -0.73 -6.48
CA ALA A 87 -28.31 0.07 -6.72
C ALA A 87 -28.47 1.51 -6.24
N SER A 88 -27.37 2.16 -5.91
CA SER A 88 -27.34 3.58 -5.58
C SER A 88 -26.14 4.26 -6.24
N LEU A 89 -26.37 5.48 -6.71
CA LEU A 89 -25.33 6.41 -7.18
C LEU A 89 -25.30 7.62 -6.24
N SER A 90 -24.11 8.00 -5.79
CA SER A 90 -23.93 9.22 -4.99
C SER A 90 -22.69 9.98 -5.42
N PHE A 91 -22.71 11.29 -5.19
CA PHE A 91 -21.55 12.17 -5.32
C PHE A 91 -21.11 12.58 -3.93
N LEU A 92 -19.81 12.60 -3.69
CA LEU A 92 -19.26 12.95 -2.40
C LEU A 92 -18.63 14.36 -2.44
N GLN A 93 -18.49 14.99 -1.28
CA GLN A 93 -17.84 16.30 -1.17
C GLN A 93 -16.37 16.26 -1.62
N SER A 94 -15.71 15.13 -1.48
CA SER A 94 -14.37 14.88 -2.05
C SER A 94 -14.32 14.96 -3.59
N GLY A 95 -15.47 15.00 -4.27
CA GLY A 95 -15.61 14.91 -5.73
C GLY A 95 -15.75 13.47 -6.23
N ALA A 96 -15.57 12.46 -5.40
CA ALA A 96 -15.71 11.06 -5.79
C ALA A 96 -17.15 10.70 -6.17
N VAL A 97 -17.30 9.82 -7.16
CA VAL A 97 -18.58 9.21 -7.55
C VAL A 97 -18.63 7.79 -7.02
N ARG A 98 -19.68 7.42 -6.28
CA ARG A 98 -19.84 6.10 -5.68
C ARG A 98 -21.01 5.35 -6.30
N LEU A 99 -20.75 4.14 -6.83
CA LEU A 99 -21.74 3.18 -7.28
C LEU A 99 -21.78 1.99 -6.32
N ARG A 100 -22.95 1.68 -5.77
CA ARG A 100 -23.14 0.51 -4.89
C ARG A 100 -24.25 -0.38 -5.42
N THR A 101 -24.13 -1.70 -5.19
CA THR A 101 -25.19 -2.67 -5.48
C THR A 101 -25.46 -3.57 -4.30
N SER A 102 -26.71 -4.04 -4.14
CA SER A 102 -27.12 -4.93 -3.07
C SER A 102 -28.25 -5.87 -3.54
N GLU A 103 -28.30 -7.06 -2.98
CA GLU A 103 -29.42 -8.00 -3.16
C GLU A 103 -30.65 -7.65 -2.30
N VAL A 104 -30.50 -6.72 -1.34
CA VAL A 104 -31.60 -6.19 -0.51
C VAL A 104 -31.71 -4.68 -0.68
N ALA A 105 -32.89 -4.13 -0.47
CA ALA A 105 -33.14 -2.71 -0.60
C ALA A 105 -32.28 -1.89 0.36
N PHE A 106 -31.83 -0.72 -0.12
CA PHE A 106 -31.13 0.25 0.70
C PHE A 106 -32.13 0.95 1.63
N ASP A 107 -32.12 0.59 2.90
CA ASP A 107 -32.78 1.36 3.96
C ASP A 107 -31.71 2.16 4.69
N GLY A 108 -31.85 3.48 4.78
CA GLY A 108 -30.81 4.38 5.29
C GLY A 108 -30.34 4.07 6.72
N ALA A 109 -31.14 3.29 7.50
CA ALA A 109 -30.77 2.82 8.82
C ALA A 109 -30.01 1.49 8.83
N LEU A 110 -30.03 0.70 7.77
CA LEU A 110 -29.52 -0.69 7.74
C LEU A 110 -28.06 -0.81 7.27
N PHE A 111 -27.49 0.23 6.64
CA PHE A 111 -26.10 0.17 6.17
C PHE A 111 -25.07 0.14 7.30
N ASP A 112 -25.43 0.65 8.47
CA ASP A 112 -24.58 0.62 9.67
C ASP A 112 -24.82 -0.61 10.55
N ALA A 113 -25.80 -1.48 10.22
CA ALA A 113 -26.15 -2.63 11.05
C ALA A 113 -25.14 -3.79 10.89
N HIS A 114 -24.42 -4.06 11.94
CA HIS A 114 -23.40 -5.10 12.05
C HIS A 114 -23.93 -6.53 12.21
N ASN A 115 -25.21 -6.75 12.11
CA ASN A 115 -25.83 -8.03 12.38
C ASN A 115 -26.20 -8.74 11.08
N ALA A 116 -25.19 -9.20 10.35
CA ALA A 116 -25.37 -10.10 9.21
C ALA A 116 -25.54 -11.55 9.67
N GLU A 117 -26.07 -11.80 10.86
CA GLU A 117 -26.42 -13.13 11.29
C GLU A 117 -27.44 -13.76 10.32
N ASN A 118 -27.06 -14.87 9.69
CA ASN A 118 -27.90 -15.89 9.06
C ASN A 118 -29.19 -15.45 8.34
N ASP A 119 -29.42 -14.16 8.20
CA ASP A 119 -30.65 -13.56 7.70
C ASP A 119 -30.46 -13.05 6.28
N LEU A 120 -30.96 -13.79 5.31
CA LEU A 120 -30.93 -13.42 3.89
C LEU A 120 -31.67 -12.12 3.55
N THR A 121 -32.43 -11.58 4.51
CA THR A 121 -33.14 -10.30 4.37
C THR A 121 -32.27 -9.10 4.77
N LYS A 122 -31.13 -9.34 5.40
CA LYS A 122 -30.18 -8.30 5.81
C LYS A 122 -29.09 -8.09 4.77
N PRO A 123 -28.47 -6.91 4.67
CA PRO A 123 -27.34 -6.66 3.81
C PRO A 123 -26.14 -7.55 4.19
N ARG A 124 -25.19 -7.75 3.26
CA ARG A 124 -23.89 -8.36 3.54
C ARG A 124 -23.10 -7.49 4.50
N TRP A 125 -22.16 -8.11 5.22
CA TRP A 125 -21.28 -7.38 6.11
C TRP A 125 -20.46 -6.32 5.35
N GLN A 126 -20.23 -5.18 6.00
CA GLN A 126 -19.39 -4.11 5.48
C GLN A 126 -18.33 -3.68 6.49
N PRO A 127 -17.11 -3.33 6.03
CA PRO A 127 -16.07 -2.80 6.89
C PRO A 127 -16.51 -1.53 7.59
N LYS A 128 -16.14 -1.39 8.87
CA LYS A 128 -16.25 -0.15 9.64
C LYS A 128 -14.92 0.62 9.60
N ASP A 129 -15.00 1.93 9.71
CA ASP A 129 -13.88 2.81 10.02
C ASP A 129 -12.73 2.84 8.97
N VAL A 130 -12.90 2.18 7.83
CA VAL A 130 -11.97 2.31 6.70
C VAL A 130 -12.20 3.65 6.00
N LEU A 131 -13.46 3.98 5.73
CA LEU A 131 -13.86 5.26 5.17
C LEU A 131 -14.08 6.27 6.30
N VAL A 132 -13.43 7.42 6.22
CA VAL A 132 -13.50 8.48 7.24
C VAL A 132 -14.45 9.61 6.87
N ASP A 133 -14.60 9.89 5.58
CA ASP A 133 -15.54 10.88 5.09
C ASP A 133 -16.27 10.39 3.84
N THR A 134 -17.57 10.20 3.97
CA THR A 134 -18.49 9.86 2.89
C THR A 134 -19.62 10.89 2.77
N THR A 135 -19.37 12.12 3.20
CA THR A 135 -20.34 13.20 3.12
C THR A 135 -20.74 13.45 1.68
N HIS A 136 -22.05 13.40 1.42
CA HIS A 136 -22.59 13.56 0.08
C HIS A 136 -22.58 15.02 -0.36
N SER A 137 -22.31 15.25 -1.65
CA SER A 137 -22.58 16.51 -2.34
C SER A 137 -23.89 16.42 -3.15
N SER A 138 -24.41 17.55 -3.56
CA SER A 138 -25.61 17.62 -4.41
C SER A 138 -25.25 17.35 -5.88
N PHE A 139 -26.29 16.96 -6.63
CA PHE A 139 -26.21 16.83 -8.09
C PHE A 139 -27.51 17.35 -8.74
N GLU A 140 -27.45 17.65 -10.02
CA GLU A 140 -28.59 18.04 -10.84
C GLU A 140 -28.89 16.95 -11.88
N LEU A 141 -30.16 16.59 -12.03
CA LEU A 141 -30.62 15.76 -13.12
C LEU A 141 -30.61 16.56 -14.42
N THR A 142 -30.01 16.01 -15.48
CA THR A 142 -29.99 16.63 -16.79
C THR A 142 -30.54 15.70 -17.86
N THR A 143 -31.28 16.22 -18.80
CA THR A 143 -31.83 15.50 -19.96
C THR A 143 -31.10 15.82 -21.25
N SER A 144 -30.14 16.73 -21.20
CA SER A 144 -29.32 17.12 -22.35
C SER A 144 -27.88 17.37 -21.92
N SER A 145 -26.95 17.03 -22.79
CA SER A 145 -25.53 17.33 -22.61
C SER A 145 -24.91 17.65 -23.97
N PRO A 146 -24.06 18.67 -24.08
CA PRO A 146 -23.28 18.89 -25.29
C PRO A 146 -22.19 17.81 -25.51
N LEU A 147 -21.93 16.99 -24.50
CA LEU A 147 -20.80 16.05 -24.45
C LEU A 147 -21.16 14.66 -24.95
N THR A 148 -22.42 14.24 -24.75
CA THR A 148 -22.91 12.94 -25.19
C THR A 148 -24.42 12.99 -25.43
N SER A 149 -24.92 12.11 -26.34
CA SER A 149 -26.37 11.97 -26.49
C SER A 149 -26.95 11.24 -25.28
N ILE A 150 -27.96 11.85 -24.67
CA ILE A 150 -28.74 11.27 -23.59
C ILE A 150 -30.04 10.78 -24.21
N ALA A 151 -30.21 9.46 -24.32
CA ALA A 151 -31.43 8.87 -24.82
C ALA A 151 -32.57 8.99 -23.77
N ALA A 152 -33.80 8.82 -24.20
CA ALA A 152 -34.96 8.93 -23.31
C ALA A 152 -34.98 7.88 -22.18
N GLU A 153 -34.29 6.78 -22.36
CA GLU A 153 -34.10 5.67 -21.41
C GLU A 153 -32.86 5.82 -20.50
N ASP A 154 -31.95 6.77 -20.79
CA ASP A 154 -30.76 7.06 -19.98
C ASP A 154 -31.11 8.06 -18.85
N VAL A 155 -30.29 8.04 -17.81
CA VAL A 155 -30.36 9.01 -16.68
C VAL A 155 -29.00 9.67 -16.52
N ALA A 156 -28.98 10.99 -16.52
CA ALA A 156 -27.73 11.74 -16.41
C ALA A 156 -27.74 12.69 -15.22
N PHE A 157 -26.61 12.80 -14.56
CA PHE A 157 -26.38 13.57 -13.35
C PHE A 157 -25.16 14.46 -13.52
N LEU A 158 -25.30 15.73 -13.20
CA LEU A 158 -24.21 16.70 -13.18
C LEU A 158 -23.87 17.04 -11.73
N SER A 159 -22.61 16.81 -11.35
CA SER A 159 -22.10 17.21 -10.03
C SER A 159 -22.08 18.73 -9.87
N THR A 160 -22.43 19.23 -8.69
CA THR A 160 -22.27 20.62 -8.31
C THR A 160 -20.93 20.91 -7.63
N ALA A 161 -20.02 19.92 -7.56
CA ALA A 161 -18.67 20.08 -7.03
C ALA A 161 -17.76 20.92 -7.96
N ASP A 162 -16.61 21.37 -7.44
CA ASP A 162 -15.65 22.23 -8.13
C ASP A 162 -15.17 21.69 -9.48
N VAL A 163 -15.06 20.37 -9.63
CA VAL A 163 -14.76 19.70 -10.89
C VAL A 163 -16.06 19.22 -11.53
N PRO A 164 -16.51 19.82 -12.64
CA PRO A 164 -17.73 19.40 -13.32
C PRO A 164 -17.63 17.95 -13.79
N THR A 165 -18.37 17.06 -13.12
CA THR A 165 -18.42 15.63 -13.41
C THR A 165 -19.82 15.29 -13.87
N LEU A 166 -19.94 14.77 -15.10
CA LEU A 166 -21.20 14.24 -15.64
C LEU A 166 -21.20 12.71 -15.53
N VAL A 167 -22.20 12.14 -14.91
CA VAL A 167 -22.42 10.69 -14.87
C VAL A 167 -23.65 10.32 -15.67
N VAL A 168 -23.53 9.36 -16.56
CA VAL A 168 -24.66 8.86 -17.37
C VAL A 168 -24.85 7.37 -17.08
N LEU A 169 -26.03 7.00 -16.59
CA LEU A 169 -26.47 5.62 -16.47
C LEU A 169 -27.23 5.24 -17.74
N ARG A 170 -26.70 4.28 -18.51
CA ARG A 170 -27.28 3.81 -19.76
C ARG A 170 -28.37 2.78 -19.50
N GLY A 171 -29.52 2.99 -20.16
CA GLY A 171 -30.71 2.15 -20.05
C GLY A 171 -31.03 1.32 -21.29
N LYS A 172 -32.21 0.61 -21.28
CA LYS A 172 -32.68 -0.18 -22.41
C LYS A 172 -32.75 0.66 -23.69
N PRO A 173 -32.50 0.08 -24.88
CA PRO A 173 -32.34 -1.36 -25.15
C PRO A 173 -30.93 -1.91 -24.86
N ARG A 174 -30.01 -1.04 -24.39
CA ARG A 174 -28.64 -1.41 -24.00
C ARG A 174 -28.64 -2.11 -22.64
N ALA A 175 -27.61 -2.91 -22.37
CA ALA A 175 -27.29 -3.34 -21.02
C ALA A 175 -26.96 -2.11 -20.13
N PHE A 176 -27.17 -2.25 -18.83
CA PHE A 176 -26.76 -1.23 -17.86
C PHE A 176 -25.26 -0.94 -18.01
N ALA A 177 -24.91 0.33 -18.08
CA ALA A 177 -23.53 0.82 -17.99
C ALA A 177 -23.52 2.18 -17.28
N MET A 178 -22.45 2.49 -16.58
CA MET A 178 -22.19 3.83 -16.03
C MET A 178 -21.03 4.45 -16.80
N GLU A 179 -21.22 5.67 -17.25
CA GLU A 179 -20.20 6.48 -17.92
C GLU A 179 -19.93 7.73 -17.10
N VAL A 180 -18.63 8.05 -16.88
CA VAL A 180 -18.18 9.22 -16.13
C VAL A 180 -17.38 10.14 -17.06
N TYR A 181 -17.81 11.38 -17.16
CA TYR A 181 -17.21 12.42 -17.97
C TYR A 181 -16.62 13.51 -17.07
N VAL A 182 -15.40 13.93 -17.33
CA VAL A 182 -14.70 15.01 -16.63
C VAL A 182 -14.26 16.03 -17.66
N ASN A 183 -14.58 17.31 -17.43
CA ASN A 183 -14.27 18.39 -18.36
C ASN A 183 -14.73 18.11 -19.80
N GLY A 184 -15.78 17.33 -19.95
CA GLY A 184 -16.33 17.01 -21.26
C GLY A 184 -15.77 15.77 -21.94
N GLU A 185 -14.82 15.09 -21.37
CA GLU A 185 -14.22 13.87 -21.89
C GLU A 185 -14.73 12.65 -21.13
N LEU A 186 -15.07 11.58 -21.83
CA LEU A 186 -15.34 10.28 -21.22
C LEU A 186 -14.04 9.73 -20.65
N VAL A 187 -14.00 9.53 -19.34
CA VAL A 187 -12.78 9.07 -18.65
C VAL A 187 -12.90 7.64 -18.11
N VAL A 188 -14.07 7.26 -17.60
CA VAL A 188 -14.35 5.92 -17.08
C VAL A 188 -15.71 5.43 -17.59
N SER A 189 -15.79 4.14 -17.96
CA SER A 189 -17.08 3.46 -18.16
C SER A 189 -17.05 2.08 -17.50
N THR A 190 -18.20 1.60 -17.05
CA THR A 190 -18.34 0.28 -16.40
C THR A 190 -19.35 -0.57 -17.10
N ASN A 191 -19.18 -1.90 -17.01
CA ASN A 191 -20.08 -2.92 -17.56
C ASN A 191 -20.29 -2.81 -19.07
N THR A 192 -19.34 -2.29 -19.82
CA THR A 192 -19.44 -2.18 -21.27
C THR A 192 -19.26 -3.51 -21.99
N LEU A 193 -18.65 -4.49 -21.31
CA LEU A 193 -18.52 -5.88 -21.77
C LEU A 193 -19.63 -6.80 -21.22
N GLY A 194 -20.55 -6.26 -20.41
CA GLY A 194 -21.60 -7.05 -19.79
C GLY A 194 -21.09 -8.02 -18.71
N LYS A 195 -19.97 -7.71 -18.06
CA LYS A 195 -19.37 -8.56 -17.01
C LYS A 195 -19.85 -8.21 -15.59
N LEU A 196 -20.94 -7.46 -15.44
CA LEU A 196 -21.59 -7.29 -14.16
C LEU A 196 -22.06 -8.66 -13.66
N HIS A 197 -21.39 -9.17 -12.65
CA HIS A 197 -21.67 -10.45 -12.02
C HIS A 197 -22.09 -10.24 -10.56
N TYR A 198 -23.13 -10.94 -10.12
CA TYR A 198 -23.60 -10.90 -8.74
C TYR A 198 -24.29 -12.20 -8.37
N ASP A 199 -23.71 -12.99 -7.48
CA ASP A 199 -24.28 -14.18 -6.91
C ASP A 199 -25.00 -13.84 -5.60
N ALA A 200 -26.31 -13.90 -5.60
CA ALA A 200 -27.11 -13.67 -4.39
C ALA A 200 -26.92 -14.83 -3.40
N ARG A 201 -26.91 -14.51 -2.10
CA ARG A 201 -26.87 -15.52 -1.03
C ARG A 201 -28.06 -16.48 -1.15
N LYS A 202 -27.80 -17.75 -0.91
CA LYS A 202 -28.76 -18.84 -0.97
C LYS A 202 -28.93 -19.52 0.38
N ASP A 203 -30.09 -20.17 0.58
CA ASP A 203 -30.32 -21.07 1.71
C ASP A 203 -30.29 -22.50 1.17
N LYS A 204 -29.34 -23.31 1.60
CA LYS A 204 -29.15 -24.69 1.16
C LYS A 204 -30.38 -25.55 1.36
N ASN A 205 -31.17 -25.30 2.40
CA ASN A 205 -32.38 -26.04 2.68
C ASN A 205 -33.54 -25.69 1.73
N ASN A 206 -33.59 -24.46 1.25
CA ASN A 206 -34.60 -24.00 0.30
C ASN A 206 -34.27 -24.42 -1.14
N ASP A 207 -33.00 -24.48 -1.52
CA ASP A 207 -32.57 -24.95 -2.83
C ASP A 207 -32.81 -26.47 -3.01
N SER A 208 -32.61 -27.27 -1.96
CA SER A 208 -32.94 -28.69 -1.96
C SER A 208 -34.46 -28.95 -2.09
N ASN A 209 -35.29 -28.06 -1.54
CA ASN A 209 -36.77 -28.14 -1.70
C ASN A 209 -37.24 -27.61 -3.07
N ALA A 210 -36.50 -26.69 -3.71
CA ALA A 210 -36.81 -26.25 -5.07
C ALA A 210 -36.47 -27.34 -6.12
N ALA A 211 -35.42 -28.09 -5.88
CA ALA A 211 -35.09 -29.28 -6.66
C ALA A 211 -36.12 -30.43 -6.48
N THR A 212 -36.74 -30.49 -5.27
CA THR A 212 -37.79 -31.49 -5.00
C THR A 212 -39.21 -31.05 -5.38
N SER A 213 -39.48 -29.72 -5.52
CA SER A 213 -40.78 -29.22 -5.94
C SER A 213 -40.99 -29.31 -7.46
N SER A 214 -39.93 -29.54 -8.27
CA SER A 214 -40.05 -29.96 -9.66
C SER A 214 -40.18 -31.48 -9.81
N ALA A 215 -40.16 -32.24 -8.71
CA ALA A 215 -40.21 -33.71 -8.70
C ALA A 215 -41.63 -34.27 -8.41
N ASP A 216 -42.64 -33.44 -8.18
CA ASP A 216 -44.02 -33.92 -7.92
C ASP A 216 -44.74 -34.37 -9.18
N ASP A 217 -44.13 -34.25 -10.37
CA ASP A 217 -44.64 -34.83 -11.62
C ASP A 217 -43.87 -36.07 -12.08
N ALA A 218 -42.86 -36.54 -11.36
CA ALA A 218 -42.06 -37.72 -11.70
C ALA A 218 -42.42 -38.92 -10.79
N ALA A 219 -43.57 -39.53 -11.00
CA ALA A 219 -43.95 -40.82 -10.40
C ALA A 219 -43.18 -42.03 -10.97
N SER A 220 -42.02 -41.80 -11.65
CA SER A 220 -41.16 -42.89 -12.13
C SER A 220 -39.71 -42.44 -12.14
N GLY A 221 -38.95 -42.42 -11.17
CA GLY A 221 -37.55 -42.06 -11.00
C GLY A 221 -36.56 -42.27 -12.19
N VAL A 222 -36.91 -41.85 -13.34
CA VAL A 222 -36.16 -41.99 -14.61
C VAL A 222 -36.25 -40.67 -15.36
N ASP A 223 -35.15 -40.08 -15.66
CA ASP A 223 -35.07 -38.86 -16.46
C ASP A 223 -35.32 -39.21 -17.92
N VAL A 224 -36.43 -38.74 -18.51
CA VAL A 224 -36.87 -39.09 -19.84
C VAL A 224 -37.03 -37.85 -20.71
N HIS A 225 -36.24 -37.74 -21.78
CA HIS A 225 -36.35 -36.68 -22.75
C HIS A 225 -36.74 -37.21 -24.14
N GLY A 226 -37.76 -36.60 -24.77
CA GLY A 226 -38.27 -37.09 -26.07
C GLY A 226 -38.72 -38.53 -26.05
N GLY A 227 -39.10 -39.09 -24.89
CA GLY A 227 -39.51 -40.49 -24.72
C GLY A 227 -38.37 -41.48 -24.57
N LYS A 228 -37.15 -41.02 -24.42
CA LYS A 228 -35.96 -41.84 -24.17
C LYS A 228 -35.37 -41.50 -22.80
N GLU A 229 -34.95 -42.53 -22.10
CA GLU A 229 -34.28 -42.42 -20.78
C GLU A 229 -32.82 -41.98 -20.95
N ILE A 230 -32.40 -40.96 -20.22
CA ILE A 230 -31.01 -40.51 -20.17
C ILE A 230 -30.28 -41.35 -19.12
N VAL A 231 -29.22 -42.04 -19.52
CA VAL A 231 -28.42 -42.90 -18.63
C VAL A 231 -27.09 -42.33 -18.28
N ASP A 232 -26.57 -41.39 -19.08
CA ASP A 232 -25.25 -40.74 -18.80
C ASP A 232 -25.08 -39.49 -19.68
N TYR A 233 -24.01 -38.75 -19.49
CA TYR A 233 -23.59 -37.60 -20.30
C TYR A 233 -22.16 -37.81 -20.80
N GLY A 234 -21.91 -37.53 -22.06
CA GLY A 234 -20.58 -37.57 -22.67
C GLY A 234 -19.64 -36.46 -22.13
N GLU A 235 -18.36 -36.60 -22.40
CA GLU A 235 -17.33 -35.57 -22.05
C GLU A 235 -17.63 -34.19 -22.72
N ASP A 236 -18.44 -34.18 -23.80
CA ASP A 236 -18.91 -32.99 -24.51
C ASP A 236 -20.20 -32.40 -23.91
N GLY A 237 -20.71 -32.98 -22.82
CA GLY A 237 -21.91 -32.55 -22.11
C GLY A 237 -23.22 -32.92 -22.80
N LEU A 238 -23.22 -33.79 -23.81
CA LEU A 238 -24.40 -34.27 -24.50
C LEU A 238 -24.96 -35.55 -23.86
N ALA A 239 -26.30 -35.66 -23.83
CA ALA A 239 -26.99 -36.81 -23.23
C ALA A 239 -26.69 -38.12 -23.96
N ILE A 240 -26.48 -39.20 -23.17
CA ILE A 240 -26.41 -40.60 -23.62
C ILE A 240 -27.69 -41.29 -23.19
N TYR A 241 -28.43 -41.88 -24.14
CA TYR A 241 -29.70 -42.52 -23.87
C TYR A 241 -29.56 -44.02 -23.61
N SER A 242 -30.54 -44.61 -22.94
CA SER A 242 -30.56 -46.04 -22.59
C SER A 242 -30.54 -46.99 -23.79
N ASP A 243 -30.88 -46.49 -24.95
CA ASP A 243 -30.76 -47.22 -26.22
C ASP A 243 -29.37 -47.14 -26.89
N GLY A 244 -28.42 -46.52 -26.22
CA GLY A 244 -27.05 -46.33 -26.72
C GLY A 244 -26.89 -45.22 -27.73
N THR A 245 -27.93 -44.42 -28.00
CA THR A 245 -27.81 -43.23 -28.86
C THR A 245 -27.34 -42.03 -28.10
N HIS A 246 -26.71 -41.05 -28.77
CA HIS A 246 -26.21 -39.82 -28.19
C HIS A 246 -27.04 -38.63 -28.73
N GLN A 247 -27.17 -37.61 -27.91
CA GLN A 247 -27.74 -36.33 -28.34
C GLN A 247 -26.94 -35.76 -29.50
N VAL A 248 -27.62 -35.22 -30.50
CA VAL A 248 -27.00 -34.61 -31.68
C VAL A 248 -26.71 -33.14 -31.39
N LYS A 249 -25.48 -32.72 -31.59
CA LYS A 249 -25.05 -31.34 -31.41
C LYS A 249 -25.91 -30.37 -32.23
N GLY A 250 -26.61 -29.45 -31.54
CA GLY A 250 -27.50 -28.45 -32.15
C GLY A 250 -29.00 -28.75 -31.99
N THR A 251 -29.38 -29.84 -31.30
CA THR A 251 -30.76 -30.08 -30.86
C THR A 251 -30.99 -29.36 -29.51
N THR A 252 -32.21 -28.87 -29.27
CA THR A 252 -32.60 -28.16 -28.02
C THR A 252 -32.92 -29.13 -26.89
N GLU A 253 -32.08 -30.15 -26.69
CA GLU A 253 -32.26 -31.15 -25.65
C GLU A 253 -31.43 -30.76 -24.39
N THR A 254 -31.83 -31.26 -23.22
CA THR A 254 -31.38 -30.86 -21.87
C THR A 254 -29.85 -30.89 -21.78
N PRO A 255 -29.18 -29.79 -21.39
CA PRO A 255 -27.75 -29.83 -21.10
C PRO A 255 -27.47 -30.75 -19.91
N ALA A 256 -26.26 -31.31 -19.84
CA ALA A 256 -25.80 -32.06 -18.67
C ALA A 256 -26.06 -31.26 -17.40
N PRO A 257 -26.43 -31.91 -16.28
CA PRO A 257 -26.54 -31.23 -14.99
C PRO A 257 -25.23 -30.49 -14.72
N VAL A 258 -25.32 -29.19 -14.46
CA VAL A 258 -24.17 -28.41 -14.06
C VAL A 258 -23.69 -28.95 -12.72
N ASP A 259 -22.44 -29.35 -12.61
CA ASP A 259 -21.86 -29.72 -11.32
C ASP A 259 -21.86 -28.47 -10.42
N ASP A 260 -22.83 -28.40 -9.53
CA ASP A 260 -23.03 -27.29 -8.58
C ASP A 260 -22.27 -27.51 -7.27
N SER A 261 -21.40 -28.52 -7.20
CA SER A 261 -20.65 -28.86 -5.98
C SER A 261 -19.76 -27.69 -5.53
N SER A 262 -19.12 -26.98 -6.44
CA SER A 262 -18.27 -25.81 -6.15
C SER A 262 -19.05 -24.60 -5.60
N THR A 263 -20.35 -24.55 -5.79
CA THR A 263 -21.22 -23.51 -5.20
C THR A 263 -21.20 -23.56 -3.67
N TRP A 264 -21.13 -24.75 -3.09
CA TRP A 264 -21.24 -24.96 -1.64
C TRP A 264 -19.95 -25.38 -0.97
N GLN A 265 -19.00 -25.90 -1.73
CA GLN A 265 -17.75 -26.39 -1.18
C GLN A 265 -16.64 -26.32 -2.23
N GLU A 266 -15.45 -25.92 -1.79
CA GLU A 266 -14.21 -25.99 -2.55
C GLU A 266 -13.13 -26.69 -1.74
N SER A 267 -12.11 -27.24 -2.41
CA SER A 267 -10.96 -27.86 -1.75
C SER A 267 -9.67 -27.37 -2.37
N PHE A 268 -8.67 -27.07 -1.53
CA PHE A 268 -7.34 -26.67 -1.97
C PHE A 268 -6.29 -27.08 -0.92
N GLY A 269 -5.15 -27.61 -1.36
CA GLY A 269 -4.04 -27.94 -0.47
C GLY A 269 -4.40 -28.94 0.65
N GLY A 270 -5.38 -29.84 0.42
CA GLY A 270 -5.87 -30.80 1.41
C GLY A 270 -6.88 -30.22 2.42
N HIS A 271 -7.28 -28.97 2.27
CA HIS A 271 -8.31 -28.31 3.09
C HIS A 271 -9.60 -28.18 2.31
N SER A 272 -10.73 -28.33 3.02
CA SER A 272 -12.08 -28.08 2.47
C SER A 272 -12.61 -26.78 3.03
N ASP A 273 -13.13 -25.95 2.14
CA ASP A 273 -13.81 -24.69 2.42
C ASP A 273 -15.30 -24.85 2.15
N THR A 274 -16.12 -24.72 3.17
CA THR A 274 -17.59 -24.77 3.04
C THR A 274 -18.15 -23.35 3.01
N LYS A 275 -19.08 -23.11 2.06
CA LYS A 275 -19.72 -21.81 1.84
C LYS A 275 -21.15 -21.86 2.39
N LYS A 276 -21.38 -21.17 3.48
CA LYS A 276 -22.66 -21.17 4.20
C LYS A 276 -23.83 -20.71 3.33
N PHE A 277 -23.62 -19.71 2.50
CA PHE A 277 -24.62 -19.09 1.62
C PHE A 277 -24.42 -19.40 0.14
N GLY A 278 -23.66 -20.45 -0.17
CA GLY A 278 -23.22 -20.77 -1.52
C GLY A 278 -22.22 -19.77 -2.09
N SER A 279 -22.08 -19.73 -3.41
CA SER A 279 -21.29 -18.67 -4.05
C SER A 279 -21.92 -17.30 -3.80
N THR A 280 -21.09 -16.33 -3.40
CA THR A 280 -21.49 -14.93 -3.18
C THR A 280 -20.64 -13.97 -4.00
N ALA A 281 -20.04 -14.48 -5.07
CA ALA A 281 -19.11 -13.76 -5.92
C ALA A 281 -19.74 -12.53 -6.58
N VAL A 282 -18.90 -11.50 -6.74
CA VAL A 282 -19.27 -10.28 -7.46
C VAL A 282 -18.18 -9.89 -8.46
N GLY A 283 -18.56 -9.22 -9.54
CA GLY A 283 -17.60 -8.76 -10.54
C GLY A 283 -18.11 -7.65 -11.43
N LEU A 284 -17.16 -6.90 -12.01
CA LEU A 284 -17.47 -5.77 -12.89
C LEU A 284 -16.26 -5.46 -13.80
N ASP A 285 -16.54 -5.15 -15.07
CA ASP A 285 -15.54 -4.56 -15.96
C ASP A 285 -15.54 -3.04 -15.86
N ILE A 286 -14.33 -2.46 -15.87
CA ILE A 286 -14.10 -1.02 -15.83
C ILE A 286 -13.14 -0.63 -16.94
N HIS A 287 -13.48 0.40 -17.70
CA HIS A 287 -12.69 0.90 -18.82
C HIS A 287 -12.24 2.32 -18.58
N PHE A 288 -10.97 2.58 -18.90
CA PHE A 288 -10.33 3.88 -18.82
C PHE A 288 -10.11 4.40 -20.24
N HIS A 289 -10.69 5.56 -20.54
CA HIS A 289 -10.63 6.18 -21.85
C HIS A 289 -9.60 7.30 -21.88
N GLY A 290 -8.95 7.48 -23.03
CA GLY A 290 -7.92 8.50 -23.28
C GLY A 290 -6.68 7.89 -23.92
N GLN A 291 -5.94 8.75 -24.64
CA GLN A 291 -4.71 8.37 -25.35
C GLN A 291 -3.59 8.04 -24.35
N ASP A 292 -2.81 7.00 -24.69
CA ASP A 292 -1.56 6.62 -23.99
C ASP A 292 -1.69 6.47 -22.47
N ARG A 293 -2.77 5.81 -22.01
CA ARG A 293 -2.99 5.57 -20.60
C ARG A 293 -2.10 4.47 -20.05
N HIS A 294 -1.56 4.74 -18.86
CA HIS A 294 -0.83 3.78 -18.02
C HIS A 294 -1.64 3.49 -16.76
N LEU A 295 -1.57 2.26 -16.29
CA LEU A 295 -2.24 1.82 -15.05
C LEU A 295 -1.20 1.57 -13.96
N TYR A 296 -1.49 2.05 -12.73
CA TYR A 296 -0.64 1.94 -11.55
C TYR A 296 -1.48 1.61 -10.32
N GLY A 297 -0.85 1.09 -9.27
CA GLY A 297 -1.51 0.84 -7.99
C GLY A 297 -1.79 -0.63 -7.73
N ILE A 298 -2.92 -0.94 -7.10
CA ILE A 298 -3.31 -2.27 -6.60
C ILE A 298 -2.14 -3.01 -5.91
N PRO A 299 -1.41 -2.36 -4.93
CA PRO A 299 -0.37 -3.07 -4.20
C PRO A 299 -1.00 -4.19 -3.36
N GLU A 300 -0.23 -5.23 -2.97
CA GLU A 300 1.19 -5.38 -3.07
C GLU A 300 1.52 -6.52 -4.02
N HIS A 301 2.38 -6.25 -4.99
CA HIS A 301 2.89 -7.23 -5.94
C HIS A 301 4.36 -6.92 -6.24
N ALA A 302 5.20 -7.95 -6.32
CA ALA A 302 6.58 -7.81 -6.77
C ALA A 302 6.64 -7.82 -8.31
N THR A 303 6.10 -6.78 -8.94
CA THR A 303 5.98 -6.63 -10.40
C THR A 303 6.44 -5.24 -10.84
N ASP A 304 6.46 -4.98 -12.16
CA ASP A 304 6.76 -3.65 -12.67
C ASP A 304 5.77 -2.62 -12.14
N PHE A 305 6.19 -1.39 -12.01
CA PHE A 305 5.35 -0.30 -11.50
C PHE A 305 4.20 0.04 -12.46
N VAL A 306 4.46 0.04 -13.77
CA VAL A 306 3.42 0.08 -14.79
C VAL A 306 2.78 -1.31 -14.89
N LEU A 307 1.52 -1.43 -14.50
CA LEU A 307 0.82 -2.70 -14.48
C LEU A 307 0.70 -3.31 -15.88
N LYS A 308 1.05 -4.61 -15.99
CA LYS A 308 1.06 -5.36 -17.25
C LYS A 308 -0.33 -5.87 -17.61
N ASP A 309 -0.55 -6.06 -18.91
CA ASP A 309 -1.72 -6.76 -19.40
C ASP A 309 -1.67 -8.25 -19.00
N THR A 310 -2.74 -8.77 -18.44
CA THR A 310 -2.95 -10.18 -18.11
C THR A 310 -3.73 -10.93 -19.20
N LEU A 311 -4.35 -10.18 -20.11
CA LEU A 311 -5.07 -10.69 -21.29
C LEU A 311 -4.45 -10.11 -22.56
N SER A 312 -4.28 -10.95 -23.58
CA SER A 312 -3.83 -10.53 -24.92
C SER A 312 -4.99 -10.45 -25.92
N ARG A 313 -4.78 -9.70 -26.99
CA ARG A 313 -5.65 -9.80 -28.16
C ARG A 313 -5.42 -11.14 -28.84
N ASP A 314 -6.49 -11.90 -29.13
CA ASP A 314 -6.40 -13.11 -29.96
C ASP A 314 -5.83 -12.76 -31.33
N LYS A 315 -4.65 -13.29 -31.62
CA LYS A 315 -4.11 -13.29 -32.96
C LYS A 315 -4.91 -14.32 -33.77
N TYR A 316 -5.89 -13.84 -34.56
CA TYR A 316 -6.53 -14.57 -35.64
C TYR A 316 -6.84 -16.05 -35.36
N VAL A 317 -8.05 -16.37 -34.98
CA VAL A 317 -8.60 -17.71 -35.24
C VAL A 317 -8.89 -17.79 -36.73
N GLN A 318 -7.94 -18.29 -37.49
CA GLN A 318 -8.18 -18.73 -38.88
C GLN A 318 -9.02 -20.00 -38.81
N THR A 319 -10.35 -19.87 -38.76
CA THR A 319 -11.22 -20.99 -39.12
C THR A 319 -11.13 -21.19 -40.62
N GLN A 320 -10.58 -22.32 -41.04
CA GLN A 320 -10.39 -22.69 -42.42
C GLN A 320 -11.70 -22.98 -43.19
N THR A 321 -12.82 -22.48 -42.74
CA THR A 321 -14.12 -22.66 -43.46
C THR A 321 -14.87 -21.33 -43.46
N GLN A 322 -14.83 -20.70 -44.63
CA GLN A 322 -15.55 -19.48 -45.05
C GLN A 322 -14.95 -18.14 -44.59
N ASN A 323 -14.73 -17.26 -45.56
CA ASN A 323 -14.18 -15.91 -45.51
C ASN A 323 -14.97 -14.89 -44.65
N VAL A 324 -15.23 -15.19 -43.40
CA VAL A 324 -15.77 -14.23 -42.43
C VAL A 324 -14.74 -14.10 -41.30
N VAL A 325 -13.94 -13.05 -41.39
CA VAL A 325 -13.09 -12.62 -40.29
C VAL A 325 -13.99 -11.99 -39.22
N ALA A 326 -14.42 -12.78 -38.25
CA ALA A 326 -15.01 -12.22 -37.02
C ALA A 326 -13.90 -11.56 -36.24
N TYR A 327 -13.80 -10.25 -36.31
CA TYR A 327 -12.95 -9.44 -35.48
C TYR A 327 -13.51 -9.46 -34.05
N ASN A 328 -12.84 -10.15 -33.13
CA ASN A 328 -13.12 -9.95 -31.70
C ASN A 328 -12.42 -8.66 -31.24
N PRO A 329 -13.14 -7.57 -30.97
CA PRO A 329 -12.53 -6.29 -30.59
C PRO A 329 -11.89 -6.30 -29.20
N PHE A 330 -12.06 -7.37 -28.40
CA PHE A 330 -11.62 -7.41 -27.01
C PHE A 330 -10.56 -8.49 -26.77
N PRO A 331 -9.51 -8.17 -25.96
CA PRO A 331 -8.54 -9.16 -25.49
C PRO A 331 -9.28 -10.24 -24.67
N SER A 332 -9.09 -11.50 -25.01
CA SER A 332 -9.80 -12.61 -24.38
C SER A 332 -8.91 -13.78 -23.99
N THR A 333 -7.67 -13.82 -24.51
CA THR A 333 -6.75 -14.92 -24.21
C THR A 333 -5.89 -14.59 -22.98
N PRO A 334 -5.96 -15.38 -21.90
CA PRO A 334 -5.09 -15.23 -20.74
C PRO A 334 -3.62 -15.39 -21.13
N VAL A 335 -2.79 -14.43 -20.71
CA VAL A 335 -1.32 -14.46 -20.89
C VAL A 335 -0.66 -14.86 -19.58
N THR A 336 -1.21 -14.35 -18.47
CA THR A 336 -0.78 -14.64 -17.10
C THR A 336 -2.00 -14.81 -16.20
N ASP A 337 -1.77 -15.19 -14.93
CA ASP A 337 -2.79 -15.02 -13.91
C ASP A 337 -3.18 -13.55 -13.76
N PRO A 338 -4.43 -13.23 -13.37
CA PRO A 338 -4.81 -11.88 -12.96
C PRO A 338 -4.03 -11.45 -11.71
N TYR A 339 -3.91 -10.15 -11.48
CA TYR A 339 -3.42 -9.62 -10.21
C TYR A 339 -4.34 -10.07 -9.08
N ARG A 340 -3.77 -10.71 -8.04
CA ARG A 340 -4.53 -11.23 -6.92
C ARG A 340 -4.39 -10.34 -5.71
N LEU A 341 -5.51 -9.94 -5.10
CA LEU A 341 -5.59 -9.13 -3.89
C LEU A 341 -6.09 -10.02 -2.74
N TYR A 342 -5.17 -10.63 -2.01
CA TYR A 342 -5.43 -11.53 -0.89
C TYR A 342 -4.21 -11.55 0.02
N ASN A 343 -4.30 -11.03 1.25
CA ASN A 343 -3.14 -10.92 2.14
C ASN A 343 -2.58 -12.30 2.46
N LEU A 344 -1.31 -12.55 2.13
CA LEU A 344 -0.66 -13.85 2.27
C LEU A 344 0.75 -13.72 2.84
N ASP A 345 1.11 -14.65 3.71
CA ASP A 345 2.48 -14.86 4.15
C ASP A 345 3.24 -15.65 3.07
N VAL A 346 4.06 -14.96 2.29
CA VAL A 346 4.79 -15.53 1.16
C VAL A 346 6.28 -15.54 1.46
N PHE A 347 6.78 -16.69 1.82
CA PHE A 347 8.18 -16.90 2.13
C PHE A 347 9.04 -16.90 0.84
N GLU A 348 10.04 -16.02 0.75
CA GLU A 348 10.91 -15.83 -0.43
C GLU A 348 10.14 -15.56 -1.73
N TYR A 349 9.32 -14.51 -1.76
CA TYR A 349 8.47 -14.20 -2.92
C TYR A 349 9.27 -14.02 -4.23
N GLU A 350 8.64 -14.46 -5.33
CA GLU A 350 9.16 -14.31 -6.69
C GLU A 350 8.95 -12.91 -7.24
N LEU A 351 9.89 -12.47 -8.10
CA LEU A 351 9.81 -11.19 -8.78
C LEU A 351 9.09 -11.31 -10.13
N ASN A 352 8.50 -10.22 -10.56
CA ASN A 352 7.82 -10.08 -11.85
C ASN A 352 6.56 -10.96 -11.99
N GLU A 353 5.88 -11.22 -10.90
CA GLU A 353 4.70 -12.07 -10.81
C GLU A 353 3.49 -11.29 -10.25
N PRO A 354 2.24 -11.56 -10.75
CA PRO A 354 1.03 -10.92 -10.25
C PRO A 354 0.45 -11.61 -9.01
N MET A 355 1.24 -12.46 -8.33
CA MET A 355 0.76 -13.15 -7.14
C MET A 355 0.58 -12.18 -5.97
N ALA A 356 -0.38 -12.51 -5.10
CA ALA A 356 -0.64 -11.77 -3.88
C ALA A 356 0.54 -11.85 -2.91
N LEU A 357 0.78 -10.76 -2.19
CA LEU A 357 1.75 -10.66 -1.09
C LEU A 357 1.05 -10.30 0.23
N TYR A 358 1.70 -9.57 1.11
CA TYR A 358 1.33 -9.43 2.52
C TYR A 358 0.15 -8.51 2.80
N GLY A 359 -0.05 -7.48 1.99
CA GLY A 359 -1.13 -6.53 2.16
C GLY A 359 -1.68 -6.00 0.84
N HIS A 360 -2.93 -5.50 0.83
CA HIS A 360 -3.55 -5.06 -0.41
C HIS A 360 -4.39 -3.80 -0.26
N ILE A 361 -4.30 -2.93 -1.27
CA ILE A 361 -5.22 -1.81 -1.46
C ILE A 361 -5.83 -1.90 -2.85
N PRO A 362 -7.15 -2.15 -2.97
CA PRO A 362 -7.83 -2.27 -4.26
C PRO A 362 -8.11 -0.87 -4.88
N MET A 363 -7.04 -0.08 -5.04
CA MET A 363 -7.03 1.26 -5.64
C MET A 363 -6.14 1.26 -6.87
N LEU A 364 -6.64 1.76 -8.00
CA LEU A 364 -5.93 1.84 -9.27
C LEU A 364 -6.01 3.25 -9.83
N MET A 365 -4.87 3.79 -10.26
CA MET A 365 -4.78 5.03 -11.03
C MET A 365 -4.57 4.74 -12.51
N ALA A 366 -5.34 5.42 -13.35
CA ALA A 366 -5.14 5.45 -14.79
C ALA A 366 -4.69 6.85 -15.20
N ALA A 367 -3.41 6.98 -15.53
CA ALA A 367 -2.78 8.26 -15.78
C ALA A 367 -2.31 8.40 -17.23
N SER A 368 -2.38 9.61 -17.75
CA SER A 368 -1.88 10.03 -19.06
C SER A 368 -1.55 11.53 -19.05
N PRO A 369 -0.84 12.05 -20.06
CA PRO A 369 -0.57 13.49 -20.14
C PRO A 369 -1.81 14.40 -20.17
N SER A 370 -2.99 13.89 -20.55
CA SER A 370 -4.21 14.66 -20.62
C SER A 370 -4.94 14.77 -19.28
N ASN A 371 -5.01 13.67 -18.54
CA ASN A 371 -5.67 13.61 -17.24
C ASN A 371 -5.31 12.33 -16.48
N THR A 372 -5.56 12.34 -15.17
CA THR A 372 -5.44 11.19 -14.27
C THR A 372 -6.79 10.95 -13.60
N VAL A 373 -7.23 9.69 -13.58
CA VAL A 373 -8.43 9.24 -12.86
C VAL A 373 -8.10 8.04 -12.01
N GLY A 374 -8.83 7.85 -10.91
CA GLY A 374 -8.67 6.70 -10.02
C GLY A 374 -9.95 5.90 -9.90
N VAL A 375 -9.82 4.63 -9.54
CA VAL A 375 -10.91 3.80 -9.07
C VAL A 375 -10.50 3.12 -7.76
N PHE A 376 -11.44 3.04 -6.82
CA PHE A 376 -11.28 2.32 -5.58
C PHE A 376 -12.40 1.29 -5.47
N TRP A 377 -12.04 0.02 -5.53
CA TRP A 377 -12.92 -1.14 -5.36
C TRP A 377 -13.00 -1.50 -3.88
N TYR A 378 -13.98 -0.94 -3.17
CA TYR A 378 -14.11 -1.10 -1.73
C TYR A 378 -14.68 -2.46 -1.36
N ASN A 379 -13.84 -3.48 -1.48
CA ASN A 379 -14.18 -4.87 -1.16
C ASN A 379 -12.98 -5.57 -0.51
N PRO A 380 -13.04 -6.03 0.75
CA PRO A 380 -11.94 -6.66 1.46
C PRO A 380 -11.85 -8.19 1.30
N SER A 381 -12.72 -8.79 0.50
CA SER A 381 -12.63 -10.22 0.20
C SER A 381 -11.58 -10.49 -0.88
N GLU A 382 -11.19 -11.76 -1.05
CA GLU A 382 -10.28 -12.15 -2.13
C GLU A 382 -10.77 -11.62 -3.47
N THR A 383 -9.88 -10.91 -4.19
CA THR A 383 -10.20 -10.27 -5.47
C THR A 383 -9.12 -10.56 -6.51
N PHE A 384 -9.52 -10.87 -7.73
CA PHE A 384 -8.63 -10.93 -8.89
C PHE A 384 -8.94 -9.79 -9.85
N VAL A 385 -7.90 -9.24 -10.48
CA VAL A 385 -8.02 -8.12 -11.43
C VAL A 385 -7.32 -8.49 -12.74
N ASP A 386 -8.08 -8.72 -13.79
CA ASP A 386 -7.53 -8.80 -15.16
C ASP A 386 -7.29 -7.41 -15.72
N ILE A 387 -6.23 -7.25 -16.51
CA ILE A 387 -5.87 -6.02 -17.22
C ILE A 387 -5.69 -6.32 -18.69
N ALA A 388 -6.19 -5.41 -19.54
CA ALA A 388 -6.05 -5.51 -20.98
C ALA A 388 -5.95 -4.12 -21.65
N THR A 389 -5.32 -4.09 -22.84
CA THR A 389 -5.22 -2.90 -23.70
C THR A 389 -6.01 -3.12 -24.99
N PRO A 390 -7.33 -2.85 -25.02
CA PRO A 390 -8.13 -3.02 -26.23
C PRO A 390 -7.69 -2.13 -27.40
N SER A 391 -7.24 -0.92 -27.11
CA SER A 391 -6.74 0.05 -28.10
C SER A 391 -5.72 1.00 -27.51
N THR A 392 -5.09 1.84 -28.31
CA THR A 392 -4.22 2.93 -27.87
C THR A 392 -4.95 4.02 -27.08
N THR A 393 -6.29 4.04 -27.17
CA THR A 393 -7.16 5.02 -26.48
C THR A 393 -7.96 4.41 -25.34
N GLN A 394 -7.69 3.17 -24.96
CA GLN A 394 -8.46 2.48 -23.93
C GLN A 394 -7.65 1.43 -23.21
N LYS A 395 -7.70 1.45 -21.88
CA LYS A 395 -7.33 0.36 -20.98
C LYS A 395 -8.60 -0.23 -20.37
N SER A 396 -8.60 -1.51 -20.05
CA SER A 396 -9.71 -2.16 -19.37
C SER A 396 -9.25 -3.05 -18.22
N THR A 397 -10.08 -3.15 -17.20
CA THR A 397 -9.88 -4.04 -16.06
C THR A 397 -11.16 -4.85 -15.81
N HIS A 398 -11.00 -6.08 -15.31
CA HIS A 398 -12.09 -6.89 -14.83
C HIS A 398 -11.82 -7.30 -13.38
N TRP A 399 -12.66 -6.81 -12.48
CA TRP A 399 -12.57 -7.05 -11.04
C TRP A 399 -13.49 -8.21 -10.69
N MET A 400 -12.96 -9.23 -10.01
CA MET A 400 -13.66 -10.46 -9.64
C MET A 400 -13.40 -10.74 -8.17
N SER A 401 -14.40 -10.57 -7.31
CA SER A 401 -14.30 -10.81 -5.87
C SER A 401 -15.07 -12.05 -5.45
N GLU A 402 -14.53 -12.80 -4.49
CA GLU A 402 -15.16 -14.02 -3.96
C GLU A 402 -16.47 -13.74 -3.24
N SER A 403 -16.56 -12.58 -2.57
CA SER A 403 -17.73 -12.17 -1.81
C SER A 403 -17.82 -10.64 -1.69
N GLY A 404 -18.64 -10.15 -0.77
CA GLY A 404 -18.78 -8.73 -0.50
C GLY A 404 -19.76 -8.04 -1.44
N TRP A 405 -19.48 -6.77 -1.73
CA TRP A 405 -20.33 -5.87 -2.49
C TRP A 405 -19.64 -5.40 -3.75
N ILE A 406 -20.42 -4.96 -4.75
CA ILE A 406 -19.92 -3.99 -5.72
C ILE A 406 -20.08 -2.62 -5.06
N ASP A 407 -19.00 -2.09 -4.54
CA ASP A 407 -18.91 -0.75 -3.97
C ASP A 407 -17.71 -0.05 -4.61
N LEU A 408 -17.98 0.68 -5.68
CA LEU A 408 -16.99 1.30 -6.54
C LEU A 408 -17.00 2.80 -6.34
N PHE A 409 -15.83 3.36 -6.03
CA PHE A 409 -15.58 4.79 -6.08
C PHE A 409 -14.80 5.11 -7.36
N VAL A 410 -15.28 6.06 -8.14
CA VAL A 410 -14.54 6.70 -9.23
C VAL A 410 -14.03 8.04 -8.70
N LEU A 411 -12.72 8.24 -8.81
CA LEU A 411 -12.01 9.46 -8.42
C LEU A 411 -11.69 10.23 -9.69
N PRO A 412 -12.48 11.28 -10.02
CA PRO A 412 -12.41 11.93 -11.34
C PRO A 412 -11.13 12.76 -11.57
N GLY A 413 -10.34 13.00 -10.55
CA GLY A 413 -9.11 13.79 -10.66
C GLY A 413 -9.40 15.26 -10.95
N PRO A 414 -8.91 15.91 -12.03
CA PRO A 414 -8.24 15.34 -13.21
C PRO A 414 -6.71 15.26 -13.13
N THR A 415 -6.09 15.72 -12.05
CA THR A 415 -4.65 15.65 -11.84
C THR A 415 -4.27 14.51 -10.90
N PRO A 416 -3.02 14.02 -10.93
CA PRO A 416 -2.57 13.02 -9.95
C PRO A 416 -2.78 13.46 -8.50
N ALA A 417 -2.48 14.73 -8.21
CA ALA A 417 -2.67 15.32 -6.89
C ALA A 417 -4.15 15.31 -6.47
N ALA A 418 -5.07 15.65 -7.38
CA ALA A 418 -6.49 15.62 -7.09
C ALA A 418 -7.00 14.19 -6.82
N VAL A 419 -6.51 13.17 -7.54
CA VAL A 419 -6.86 11.77 -7.26
C VAL A 419 -6.36 11.33 -5.88
N SER A 420 -5.12 11.67 -5.51
CA SER A 420 -4.58 11.37 -4.19
C SER A 420 -5.35 12.10 -3.08
N ASP A 421 -5.71 13.36 -3.30
CA ASP A 421 -6.53 14.15 -2.38
C ASP A 421 -7.91 13.53 -2.19
N GLN A 422 -8.62 13.21 -3.28
CA GLN A 422 -9.94 12.56 -3.25
C GLN A 422 -9.88 11.20 -2.53
N PHE A 423 -8.87 10.38 -2.80
CA PHE A 423 -8.72 9.08 -2.16
C PHE A 423 -8.43 9.20 -0.66
N THR A 424 -7.56 10.12 -0.26
CA THR A 424 -7.21 10.29 1.16
C THR A 424 -8.24 11.08 1.96
N GLN A 425 -9.11 11.87 1.32
CA GLN A 425 -10.34 12.37 1.97
C GLN A 425 -11.28 11.20 2.33
N LEU A 426 -11.39 10.18 1.47
CA LEU A 426 -12.19 8.99 1.76
C LEU A 426 -11.57 8.10 2.83
N THR A 427 -10.26 7.82 2.77
CA THR A 427 -9.60 6.79 3.57
C THR A 427 -8.77 7.35 4.74
N GLY A 428 -8.68 8.66 4.83
CA GLY A 428 -7.91 9.40 5.84
C GLY A 428 -6.51 9.76 5.37
N ARG A 429 -6.01 10.90 5.85
CA ARG A 429 -4.65 11.39 5.61
C ARG A 429 -3.63 10.53 6.35
N ALA A 430 -2.41 10.49 5.85
CA ALA A 430 -1.29 9.89 6.57
C ALA A 430 -1.02 10.67 7.87
N SER A 431 -0.77 9.97 8.97
CA SER A 431 -0.36 10.60 10.21
C SER A 431 1.08 11.14 10.10
N LEU A 432 1.33 12.29 10.75
CA LEU A 432 2.70 12.82 10.87
C LEU A 432 3.50 11.98 11.88
N PRO A 433 4.54 11.23 11.44
CA PRO A 433 5.32 10.41 12.36
C PRO A 433 6.20 11.25 13.29
N PRO A 434 6.65 10.72 14.45
CA PRO A 434 7.70 11.34 15.21
C PRO A 434 9.03 11.28 14.43
N VAL A 435 9.89 12.29 14.58
CA VAL A 435 11.12 12.44 13.77
C VAL A 435 12.07 11.24 13.92
N PHE A 436 12.16 10.63 15.11
CA PHE A 436 13.03 9.46 15.31
C PHE A 436 12.68 8.30 14.35
N ALA A 437 11.39 8.15 13.98
CA ALA A 437 10.95 7.11 13.08
C ALA A 437 11.41 7.33 11.61
N LEU A 438 11.87 8.53 11.29
CA LEU A 438 12.44 8.88 9.98
C LEU A 438 13.96 8.68 9.92
N GLY A 439 14.63 8.39 11.04
CA GLY A 439 16.05 8.08 11.11
C GLY A 439 16.38 6.67 10.58
N TYR A 440 17.54 6.16 10.94
CA TYR A 440 17.97 4.81 10.61
C TYR A 440 17.56 3.83 11.72
N HIS A 441 17.00 2.69 11.33
CA HIS A 441 16.57 1.60 12.19
C HIS A 441 17.44 0.38 11.97
N GLN A 442 17.92 -0.22 13.07
CA GLN A 442 18.70 -1.45 13.05
C GLN A 442 17.90 -2.59 13.65
N CYS A 443 17.70 -3.63 12.88
CA CYS A 443 16.96 -4.83 13.24
C CYS A 443 17.73 -6.10 12.86
N ARG A 444 17.39 -7.21 13.51
CA ARG A 444 17.79 -8.56 13.14
C ARG A 444 16.90 -9.58 13.85
N TRP A 445 16.53 -10.64 13.22
CA TRP A 445 16.08 -11.88 13.84
C TRP A 445 17.32 -12.75 14.11
N ASN A 446 17.90 -12.81 15.37
CA ASN A 446 17.60 -11.95 16.51
C ASN A 446 18.88 -11.35 17.12
N TYR A 447 18.73 -10.30 17.91
CA TYR A 447 19.71 -9.89 18.92
C TYR A 447 19.45 -10.75 20.16
N LYS A 448 20.49 -11.44 20.62
CA LYS A 448 20.39 -12.64 21.48
C LYS A 448 20.06 -12.32 22.95
N ASN A 449 20.45 -11.16 23.45
CA ASN A 449 20.28 -10.73 24.85
C ASN A 449 20.65 -9.26 25.01
N GLU A 450 20.49 -8.70 26.24
CA GLU A 450 20.84 -7.31 26.57
C GLU A 450 22.29 -6.95 26.26
N LEU A 451 23.24 -7.89 26.46
CA LEU A 451 24.64 -7.66 26.15
C LEU A 451 24.87 -7.52 24.63
N ASP A 452 24.17 -8.30 23.82
CA ASP A 452 24.24 -8.18 22.35
C ASP A 452 23.66 -6.83 21.90
N VAL A 453 22.52 -6.39 22.46
CA VAL A 453 21.94 -5.07 22.25
C VAL A 453 22.94 -3.95 22.58
N SER A 454 23.57 -4.02 23.77
CA SER A 454 24.57 -3.04 24.21
C SER A 454 25.79 -2.99 23.26
N ARG A 455 26.25 -4.15 22.77
CA ARG A 455 27.38 -4.23 21.80
C ARG A 455 27.03 -3.61 20.46
N VAL A 456 25.80 -3.81 19.99
CA VAL A 456 25.32 -3.18 18.74
C VAL A 456 25.23 -1.67 18.92
N ASP A 457 24.64 -1.19 20.01
CA ASP A 457 24.56 0.23 20.34
C ASP A 457 25.95 0.89 20.40
N GLN A 458 26.89 0.25 21.10
CA GLN A 458 28.28 0.71 21.18
C GLN A 458 28.98 0.65 19.82
N GLY A 459 28.64 -0.32 18.96
CA GLY A 459 29.19 -0.45 17.62
C GLY A 459 28.87 0.76 16.75
N PHE A 460 27.64 1.24 16.78
CA PHE A 460 27.24 2.47 16.08
C PHE A 460 28.04 3.69 16.55
N ASP A 461 28.22 3.83 17.87
CA ASP A 461 29.02 4.92 18.43
C ASP A 461 30.51 4.81 18.06
N THR A 462 31.06 3.59 18.10
CA THR A 462 32.49 3.32 17.77
C THR A 462 32.79 3.67 16.31
N HIS A 463 31.87 3.36 15.40
CA HIS A 463 32.01 3.63 13.97
C HIS A 463 31.44 4.99 13.54
N VAL A 464 30.96 5.80 14.48
CA VAL A 464 30.40 7.15 14.25
C VAL A 464 29.25 7.10 13.22
N ILE A 465 28.39 6.10 13.33
CA ILE A 465 27.19 5.93 12.50
C ILE A 465 25.97 6.35 13.32
N PRO A 466 25.16 7.33 12.85
CA PRO A 466 23.93 7.71 13.53
C PRO A 466 22.87 6.62 13.40
N TYR A 467 22.04 6.43 14.44
CA TYR A 467 20.82 5.63 14.35
C TYR A 467 19.82 6.02 15.45
N ASP A 468 18.54 5.76 15.22
CA ASP A 468 17.48 6.15 16.16
C ASP A 468 16.82 4.96 16.84
N VAL A 469 16.69 3.79 16.18
CA VAL A 469 15.88 2.71 16.71
C VAL A 469 16.57 1.37 16.60
N LEU A 470 16.62 0.64 17.72
CA LEU A 470 17.06 -0.75 17.77
C LEU A 470 15.85 -1.67 17.98
N TRP A 471 15.80 -2.78 17.24
CA TRP A 471 14.65 -3.69 17.20
C TRP A 471 14.97 -5.05 17.77
N LEU A 472 13.97 -5.63 18.44
CA LEU A 472 13.99 -7.03 18.90
C LEU A 472 12.88 -7.82 18.25
N ASP A 473 13.24 -8.94 17.64
CA ASP A 473 12.36 -9.93 17.04
C ASP A 473 11.81 -10.90 18.09
N ILE A 474 11.08 -11.95 17.68
CA ILE A 474 10.25 -12.83 18.53
C ILE A 474 11.02 -13.49 19.67
N GLU A 475 12.35 -13.62 19.59
CA GLU A 475 13.17 -14.28 20.62
C GLU A 475 13.33 -13.46 21.91
N HIS A 476 12.91 -12.19 21.95
CA HIS A 476 12.93 -11.41 23.20
C HIS A 476 11.87 -11.89 24.20
N THR A 477 10.84 -12.60 23.73
CA THR A 477 9.69 -13.01 24.53
C THR A 477 9.95 -14.28 25.35
N ASP A 478 9.25 -14.47 26.45
CA ASP A 478 9.25 -15.74 27.19
C ASP A 478 8.55 -16.85 26.40
N GLY A 479 9.32 -17.61 25.66
CA GLY A 479 8.84 -18.80 24.91
C GLY A 479 7.73 -18.48 23.92
N LYS A 480 7.86 -17.38 23.16
CA LYS A 480 6.91 -16.87 22.18
C LYS A 480 5.56 -16.42 22.77
N ARG A 481 5.55 -15.95 24.02
CA ARG A 481 4.42 -15.28 24.66
C ARG A 481 4.59 -13.78 24.49
N TYR A 482 3.81 -13.15 23.64
CA TYR A 482 3.87 -11.69 23.40
C TYR A 482 3.51 -10.91 24.69
N PHE A 483 3.93 -9.67 24.80
CA PHE A 483 3.82 -8.84 25.99
C PHE A 483 4.60 -9.38 27.20
N THR A 484 5.65 -10.19 26.97
CA THR A 484 6.56 -10.71 28.00
C THR A 484 8.02 -10.54 27.59
N TRP A 485 8.92 -10.70 28.52
CA TRP A 485 10.37 -10.71 28.30
C TRP A 485 10.98 -12.03 28.80
N ASP A 486 11.92 -12.59 28.06
CA ASP A 486 12.75 -13.69 28.54
C ASP A 486 13.68 -13.18 29.63
N GLN A 487 13.43 -13.60 30.87
CA GLN A 487 14.15 -13.10 32.04
C GLN A 487 15.62 -13.58 32.10
N HIS A 488 16.03 -14.55 31.28
CA HIS A 488 17.42 -15.00 31.17
C HIS A 488 18.18 -14.16 30.15
N ALA A 489 17.57 -13.88 29.01
CA ALA A 489 18.18 -13.08 27.95
C ALA A 489 18.04 -11.57 28.18
N PHE A 490 16.92 -11.13 28.75
CA PHE A 490 16.58 -9.72 28.99
C PHE A 490 16.09 -9.53 30.43
N PRO A 491 17.00 -9.66 31.44
CA PRO A 491 16.66 -9.56 32.86
C PRO A 491 16.29 -8.15 33.31
N THR A 492 16.78 -7.08 32.64
CA THR A 492 16.58 -5.68 33.00
C THR A 492 16.10 -4.82 31.82
N PRO A 493 14.93 -5.17 31.19
CA PRO A 493 14.50 -4.54 29.95
C PRO A 493 14.23 -3.03 30.09
N VAL A 494 13.84 -2.55 31.27
CA VAL A 494 13.65 -1.12 31.57
C VAL A 494 14.98 -0.38 31.52
N ASP A 495 16.04 -0.92 32.16
CA ASP A 495 17.36 -0.31 32.17
C ASP A 495 18.01 -0.32 30.77
N MET A 496 17.77 -1.39 30.00
CA MET A 496 18.20 -1.50 28.59
C MET A 496 17.56 -0.38 27.75
N GLN A 497 16.26 -0.17 27.85
CA GLN A 497 15.54 0.90 27.15
C GLN A 497 16.00 2.29 27.63
N ALA A 498 16.19 2.48 28.93
CA ALA A 498 16.68 3.74 29.48
C ALA A 498 18.09 4.09 28.99
N SER A 499 18.95 3.08 28.79
CA SER A 499 20.33 3.30 28.26
C SER A 499 20.29 3.84 26.83
N LEU A 500 19.38 3.34 25.97
CA LEU A 500 19.16 3.85 24.62
C LEU A 500 18.55 5.26 24.65
N SER A 501 17.54 5.46 25.50
CA SER A 501 16.84 6.74 25.65
C SER A 501 17.75 7.87 26.14
N ALA A 502 18.74 7.57 26.95
CA ALA A 502 19.72 8.53 27.45
C ALA A 502 20.52 9.26 26.34
N VAL A 503 20.58 8.68 25.16
CA VAL A 503 21.21 9.26 23.95
C VAL A 503 20.19 9.54 22.83
N GLY A 504 18.90 9.59 23.17
CA GLY A 504 17.80 9.94 22.25
C GLY A 504 17.41 8.81 21.29
N ARG A 505 17.77 7.55 21.59
CA ARG A 505 17.41 6.37 20.80
C ARG A 505 16.17 5.69 21.39
N LYS A 506 15.48 4.90 20.56
CA LYS A 506 14.24 4.20 20.91
C LYS A 506 14.40 2.69 20.66
N MET A 507 13.43 1.92 21.14
CA MET A 507 13.36 0.48 20.90
C MET A 507 12.02 0.10 20.25
N VAL A 508 12.02 -0.92 19.41
CA VAL A 508 10.82 -1.56 18.88
C VAL A 508 10.86 -3.04 19.21
N THR A 509 9.75 -3.60 19.63
CA THR A 509 9.57 -5.05 19.78
C THR A 509 8.42 -5.54 18.94
N ILE A 510 8.55 -6.78 18.46
CA ILE A 510 7.51 -7.45 17.68
C ILE A 510 6.37 -7.94 18.60
N VAL A 511 5.14 -7.78 18.12
CA VAL A 511 3.92 -8.33 18.75
C VAL A 511 3.01 -8.84 17.62
N ASP A 512 2.87 -10.16 17.51
CA ASP A 512 2.10 -10.83 16.48
C ASP A 512 0.67 -11.17 16.96
N PRO A 513 -0.27 -11.51 16.05
CA PRO A 513 -1.68 -11.71 16.40
C PRO A 513 -1.98 -13.08 17.05
N HIS A 514 -1.09 -14.06 16.91
CA HIS A 514 -1.28 -15.43 17.34
C HIS A 514 -0.84 -15.61 18.81
N MET A 515 -1.82 -15.68 19.70
CA MET A 515 -1.59 -15.86 21.14
C MET A 515 -1.39 -17.34 21.48
N LYS A 516 -0.24 -17.67 22.13
CA LYS A 516 0.07 -19.02 22.58
C LYS A 516 -1.04 -19.58 23.47
N ARG A 517 -1.55 -20.78 23.16
CA ARG A 517 -2.54 -21.49 23.98
C ARG A 517 -1.86 -22.15 25.18
N ASP A 518 -1.78 -21.42 26.29
CA ASP A 518 -1.13 -21.84 27.52
C ASP A 518 -1.91 -21.28 28.72
N ALA A 519 -2.39 -22.21 29.59
CA ALA A 519 -3.18 -21.85 30.78
C ALA A 519 -2.37 -21.02 31.81
N ASN A 520 -1.06 -21.00 31.74
CA ASN A 520 -0.18 -20.18 32.59
C ASN A 520 0.16 -18.82 31.98
N TYR A 521 -0.32 -18.54 30.78
CA TYR A 521 -0.11 -17.28 30.07
C TYR A 521 -1.29 -16.34 30.33
N ALA A 522 -1.07 -15.34 31.21
CA ALA A 522 -2.12 -14.45 31.69
C ALA A 522 -2.86 -13.70 30.58
N VAL A 523 -2.16 -13.29 29.52
CA VAL A 523 -2.77 -12.61 28.36
C VAL A 523 -3.75 -13.54 27.65
N HIS A 524 -3.39 -14.83 27.45
CA HIS A 524 -4.28 -15.80 26.84
C HIS A 524 -5.51 -16.09 27.70
N THR A 525 -5.32 -16.30 29.00
CA THR A 525 -6.44 -16.59 29.90
C THR A 525 -7.40 -15.38 30.06
N ASP A 526 -6.88 -14.15 30.05
CA ASP A 526 -7.69 -12.93 30.03
C ASP A 526 -8.47 -12.82 28.69
N ALA A 527 -7.82 -13.07 27.56
CA ALA A 527 -8.46 -13.08 26.24
C ALA A 527 -9.62 -14.07 26.13
N GLN A 528 -9.43 -15.30 26.68
CA GLN A 528 -10.49 -16.31 26.77
C GLN A 528 -11.66 -15.83 27.65
N ALA A 529 -11.37 -15.29 28.82
CA ALA A 529 -12.38 -14.76 29.74
C ALA A 529 -13.18 -13.62 29.10
N GLN A 530 -12.51 -12.78 28.28
CA GLN A 530 -13.13 -11.69 27.55
C GLN A 530 -13.80 -12.14 26.23
N GLN A 531 -13.61 -13.39 25.81
CA GLN A 531 -14.16 -13.93 24.55
C GLN A 531 -13.78 -13.09 23.33
N VAL A 532 -12.50 -12.75 23.17
CA VAL A 532 -11.99 -11.90 22.08
C VAL A 532 -11.39 -12.66 20.91
N TYR A 533 -11.38 -13.99 20.94
CA TYR A 533 -10.82 -14.83 19.89
C TYR A 533 -11.83 -15.17 18.79
N ILE A 534 -11.31 -15.34 17.58
CA ILE A 534 -12.00 -15.90 16.41
C ILE A 534 -12.43 -17.34 16.71
N THR A 535 -13.54 -17.77 16.13
CA THR A 535 -14.06 -19.13 16.25
C THR A 535 -13.97 -19.88 14.92
N ASP A 536 -13.96 -21.22 15.01
CA ASP A 536 -14.17 -22.08 13.86
C ASP A 536 -15.65 -22.06 13.41
N GLU A 537 -15.96 -22.76 12.35
CA GLU A 537 -17.32 -22.88 11.77
C GLU A 537 -18.34 -23.49 12.75
N ASN A 538 -17.89 -24.15 13.80
CA ASN A 538 -18.74 -24.78 14.83
C ASN A 538 -18.90 -23.90 16.08
N GLY A 539 -18.26 -22.72 16.12
CA GLY A 539 -18.28 -21.80 17.25
C GLY A 539 -17.26 -22.08 18.34
N ASN A 540 -16.35 -23.06 18.15
CA ASN A 540 -15.23 -23.30 19.06
C ASN A 540 -14.12 -22.26 18.82
N GLU A 541 -13.32 -21.95 19.84
CA GLU A 541 -12.14 -21.11 19.69
C GLU A 541 -11.21 -21.70 18.61
N PHE A 542 -10.89 -20.89 17.59
CA PHE A 542 -10.03 -21.32 16.49
C PHE A 542 -8.62 -21.66 16.99
N ASP A 543 -8.11 -22.84 16.62
CA ASP A 543 -6.76 -23.32 16.94
C ASP A 543 -5.95 -23.39 15.66
N GLY A 544 -5.04 -22.42 15.48
CA GLY A 544 -4.07 -22.40 14.39
C GLY A 544 -2.67 -22.68 14.89
N TRP A 545 -1.77 -23.03 13.97
CA TRP A 545 -0.36 -23.29 14.27
C TRP A 545 0.52 -22.13 13.73
N CYS A 546 1.30 -21.52 14.60
CA CYS A 546 2.27 -20.51 14.25
C CYS A 546 3.51 -20.59 15.15
N TRP A 547 4.31 -19.55 15.29
CA TRP A 547 5.58 -19.56 16.05
C TRP A 547 5.49 -20.16 17.47
N PRO A 548 4.47 -19.89 18.28
CA PRO A 548 4.34 -20.53 19.59
C PRO A 548 3.89 -22.00 19.57
N GLY A 549 3.53 -22.54 18.40
CA GLY A 549 2.78 -23.79 18.25
C GLY A 549 1.27 -23.52 18.17
N SER A 550 0.47 -24.30 18.93
CA SER A 550 -0.99 -24.08 19.04
C SER A 550 -1.29 -22.67 19.54
N SER A 551 -2.07 -21.92 18.76
CA SER A 551 -2.32 -20.49 18.94
C SER A 551 -3.75 -20.12 18.68
N SER A 552 -4.27 -19.12 19.43
CA SER A 552 -5.54 -18.48 19.21
C SER A 552 -5.36 -17.10 18.60
N TYR A 553 -6.30 -16.67 17.76
CA TYR A 553 -6.21 -15.43 17.00
C TYR A 553 -7.27 -14.43 17.44
N VAL A 554 -6.85 -13.18 17.67
CA VAL A 554 -7.76 -12.11 18.14
C VAL A 554 -8.70 -11.68 17.03
N ASP A 555 -9.99 -11.52 17.33
CA ASP A 555 -10.99 -10.99 16.40
C ASP A 555 -10.94 -9.47 16.36
N PHE A 556 -10.03 -8.91 15.57
CA PHE A 556 -9.89 -7.47 15.41
C PHE A 556 -11.05 -6.79 14.68
N THR A 557 -12.03 -7.53 14.13
CA THR A 557 -13.27 -6.94 13.60
C THR A 557 -14.16 -6.38 14.72
N SER A 558 -13.98 -6.90 15.94
CA SER A 558 -14.73 -6.51 17.13
C SER A 558 -14.11 -5.31 17.84
N ASP A 559 -14.89 -4.24 18.07
CA ASP A 559 -14.47 -3.08 18.87
C ASP A 559 -14.04 -3.50 20.28
N LYS A 560 -14.74 -4.46 20.91
CA LYS A 560 -14.37 -5.01 22.21
C LYS A 560 -12.98 -5.63 22.17
N ALA A 561 -12.68 -6.43 21.16
CA ALA A 561 -11.41 -7.11 21.04
C ALA A 561 -10.27 -6.12 20.76
N ARG A 562 -10.50 -5.09 19.93
CA ARG A 562 -9.51 -4.02 19.72
C ARG A 562 -9.20 -3.25 21.02
N ARG A 563 -10.23 -2.92 21.82
CA ARG A 563 -10.01 -2.25 23.12
C ARG A 563 -9.30 -3.15 24.13
N TRP A 564 -9.62 -4.44 24.14
CA TRP A 564 -8.86 -5.42 24.92
C TRP A 564 -7.40 -5.47 24.48
N TRP A 565 -7.11 -5.54 23.16
CA TRP A 565 -5.76 -5.54 22.61
C TRP A 565 -5.01 -4.27 23.01
N ALA A 566 -5.60 -3.11 22.82
CA ALA A 566 -5.04 -1.83 23.23
C ALA A 566 -4.67 -1.80 24.72
N SER A 567 -5.50 -2.43 25.57
CA SER A 567 -5.24 -2.50 27.02
C SER A 567 -3.97 -3.28 27.36
N GLN A 568 -3.53 -4.23 26.51
CA GLN A 568 -2.32 -5.03 26.78
C GLN A 568 -1.03 -4.20 26.69
N PHE A 569 -1.06 -3.07 25.99
CA PHE A 569 0.11 -2.16 25.86
C PHE A 569 0.31 -1.25 27.07
N ARG A 570 -0.60 -1.20 28.02
CA ARG A 570 -0.47 -0.40 29.22
C ARG A 570 0.77 -0.83 30.02
N LEU A 571 1.45 0.16 30.63
CA LEU A 571 2.70 -0.08 31.37
C LEU A 571 2.51 -0.99 32.60
N ASP A 572 1.30 -1.05 33.16
CA ASP A 572 0.94 -1.94 34.24
C ASP A 572 0.56 -3.36 33.80
N LYS A 573 0.43 -3.62 32.51
CA LYS A 573 0.18 -4.95 31.91
C LYS A 573 1.39 -5.50 31.16
N TYR A 574 2.00 -4.71 30.27
CA TYR A 574 3.25 -5.06 29.59
C TYR A 574 4.44 -4.70 30.48
N ILE A 575 4.64 -5.49 31.55
CA ILE A 575 5.70 -5.27 32.52
C ILE A 575 7.07 -5.33 31.83
N GLY A 576 7.92 -4.35 32.11
CA GLY A 576 9.22 -4.21 31.46
C GLY A 576 9.20 -3.32 30.21
N SER A 577 8.04 -2.80 29.80
CA SER A 577 7.93 -1.77 28.77
C SER A 577 8.05 -0.35 29.34
N THR A 578 8.48 0.61 28.50
CA THR A 578 8.53 2.04 28.80
C THR A 578 7.87 2.84 27.68
N LEU A 579 7.82 4.17 27.81
CA LEU A 579 7.32 5.05 26.74
C LEU A 579 8.26 5.10 25.52
N ASP A 580 9.50 4.66 25.68
CA ASP A 580 10.50 4.58 24.60
C ASP A 580 10.46 3.26 23.82
N LEU A 581 9.50 2.37 24.16
CA LEU A 581 9.24 1.11 23.45
C LEU A 581 8.09 1.29 22.45
N TYR A 582 8.32 0.93 21.22
CA TYR A 582 7.34 0.97 20.13
C TYR A 582 7.09 -0.45 19.57
N THR A 583 6.21 -0.59 18.58
CA THR A 583 5.69 -1.90 18.22
C THR A 583 5.80 -2.20 16.72
N TRP A 584 6.11 -3.45 16.42
CA TRP A 584 6.07 -4.07 15.12
C TRP A 584 4.99 -5.15 15.11
N ASN A 585 4.04 -5.07 14.17
CA ASN A 585 3.05 -6.11 13.89
C ASN A 585 3.46 -6.89 12.66
N ASP A 586 3.84 -8.13 12.85
CA ASP A 586 4.15 -9.10 11.81
C ASP A 586 3.11 -10.22 11.79
N MET A 587 3.14 -11.10 10.80
CA MET A 587 2.31 -12.30 10.69
C MET A 587 0.80 -12.03 10.68
N ASN A 588 0.39 -10.83 10.33
CA ASN A 588 -0.97 -10.32 10.48
C ASN A 588 -1.80 -10.27 9.19
N GLU A 589 -1.54 -11.17 8.25
CA GLU A 589 -2.34 -11.44 7.05
C GLU A 589 -3.74 -12.04 7.36
N PRO A 590 -3.96 -12.99 8.32
CA PRO A 590 -3.08 -13.62 9.33
C PRO A 590 -2.35 -14.86 8.84
N SER A 591 -1.09 -15.06 9.25
CA SER A 591 -0.33 -16.26 8.98
C SER A 591 -0.75 -17.43 9.89
N VAL A 592 -1.03 -18.59 9.29
CA VAL A 592 -1.39 -19.85 9.97
C VAL A 592 -0.70 -21.00 9.24
N PHE A 593 0.41 -21.51 9.78
CA PHE A 593 1.31 -22.45 9.09
C PHE A 593 0.65 -23.76 8.66
N ASN A 594 -0.37 -24.21 9.37
CA ASN A 594 -1.16 -25.41 9.04
C ASN A 594 -2.50 -25.07 8.38
N GLY A 595 -2.71 -23.84 7.97
CA GLY A 595 -3.91 -23.40 7.27
C GLY A 595 -3.79 -23.52 5.75
N PRO A 596 -4.92 -23.40 5.02
CA PRO A 596 -4.88 -23.30 3.57
C PRO A 596 -4.14 -22.02 3.15
N GLU A 597 -3.23 -22.14 2.19
CA GLU A 597 -2.41 -21.02 1.69
C GLU A 597 -1.63 -20.30 2.81
N VAL A 598 -1.17 -21.03 3.82
CA VAL A 598 -0.47 -20.49 5.00
C VAL A 598 -1.31 -19.42 5.73
N SER A 599 -2.62 -19.46 5.62
CA SER A 599 -3.52 -18.47 6.22
C SER A 599 -4.70 -19.11 6.94
N MET A 600 -5.52 -18.27 7.58
CA MET A 600 -6.73 -18.72 8.27
C MET A 600 -7.78 -19.25 7.28
N ARG A 601 -8.50 -20.30 7.69
CA ARG A 601 -9.59 -20.86 6.88
C ARG A 601 -10.68 -19.82 6.65
N LYS A 602 -11.21 -19.76 5.42
CA LYS A 602 -12.22 -18.78 4.98
C LYS A 602 -13.56 -18.90 5.71
N ASN A 603 -13.89 -20.09 6.21
CA ASN A 603 -15.11 -20.37 6.97
C ASN A 603 -14.98 -20.17 8.48
N CYS A 604 -13.83 -19.71 9.00
CA CYS A 604 -13.73 -19.23 10.38
C CYS A 604 -14.64 -18.03 10.60
N LEU A 605 -15.15 -17.86 11.83
CA LEU A 605 -16.15 -16.86 12.16
C LEU A 605 -15.58 -15.79 13.09
N SER A 606 -15.87 -14.53 12.78
CA SER A 606 -15.76 -13.45 13.76
C SER A 606 -16.75 -13.66 14.91
N ARG A 607 -16.60 -12.94 16.00
CA ARG A 607 -17.55 -12.98 17.13
C ARG A 607 -18.98 -12.52 16.75
N ALA A 608 -19.10 -11.80 15.64
CA ALA A 608 -20.38 -11.41 15.04
C ALA A 608 -20.96 -12.48 14.10
N GLY A 609 -20.31 -13.65 13.93
CA GLY A 609 -20.76 -14.73 13.07
C GLY A 609 -20.50 -14.53 11.58
N VAL A 610 -19.64 -13.56 11.21
CA VAL A 610 -19.25 -13.25 9.82
C VAL A 610 -18.08 -14.12 9.41
N GLU A 611 -18.16 -14.77 8.25
CA GLU A 611 -17.11 -15.63 7.74
C GLU A 611 -15.84 -14.82 7.39
N HIS A 612 -14.67 -15.41 7.64
CA HIS A 612 -13.36 -14.81 7.39
C HIS A 612 -13.19 -14.34 5.93
N ARG A 613 -13.78 -15.02 4.96
CA ARG A 613 -13.78 -14.62 3.54
C ARG A 613 -14.27 -13.20 3.27
N GLU A 614 -15.18 -12.68 4.14
CA GLU A 614 -15.76 -11.35 3.99
C GLU A 614 -14.82 -10.21 4.44
N TRP A 615 -13.81 -10.51 5.28
CA TRP A 615 -12.98 -9.49 5.93
C TRP A 615 -11.48 -9.82 5.99
N HIS A 616 -11.03 -10.86 5.30
CA HIS A 616 -9.65 -11.35 5.35
C HIS A 616 -8.62 -10.22 5.20
N ASN A 617 -8.71 -9.41 4.13
CA ASN A 617 -7.74 -8.35 3.85
C ASN A 617 -7.75 -7.19 4.86
N LEU A 618 -8.68 -7.18 5.83
CA LEU A 618 -8.76 -6.18 6.89
C LEU A 618 -8.12 -6.61 8.20
N TYR A 619 -7.70 -7.86 8.34
CA TYR A 619 -7.20 -8.36 9.62
C TYR A 619 -5.99 -7.54 10.11
N GLY A 620 -4.97 -7.38 9.28
CA GLY A 620 -3.79 -6.59 9.60
C GLY A 620 -4.07 -5.10 9.79
N TYR A 621 -4.96 -4.53 8.99
CA TYR A 621 -5.41 -3.14 9.15
C TYR A 621 -6.02 -2.89 10.55
N TYR A 622 -6.94 -3.74 10.98
CA TYR A 622 -7.56 -3.59 12.30
C TYR A 622 -6.58 -3.86 13.44
N MET A 623 -5.63 -4.79 13.27
CA MET A 623 -4.57 -5.02 14.25
C MET A 623 -3.65 -3.82 14.38
N GLN A 624 -3.15 -3.26 13.27
CA GLN A 624 -2.29 -2.07 13.28
C GLN A 624 -2.99 -0.89 13.97
N ARG A 625 -4.27 -0.66 13.67
CA ARG A 625 -5.09 0.34 14.35
C ARG A 625 -5.16 0.09 15.87
N ALA A 626 -5.50 -1.14 16.27
CA ALA A 626 -5.62 -1.49 17.68
C ALA A 626 -4.27 -1.36 18.43
N THR A 627 -3.16 -1.64 17.77
CA THR A 627 -1.81 -1.46 18.30
C THR A 627 -1.47 0.02 18.46
N MET A 628 -1.78 0.85 17.46
CA MET A 628 -1.60 2.30 17.55
C MET A 628 -2.45 2.88 18.70
N GLU A 629 -3.73 2.50 18.81
CA GLU A 629 -4.60 2.85 19.93
C GLU A 629 -4.00 2.39 21.28
N GLY A 630 -3.36 1.22 21.31
CA GLY A 630 -2.64 0.70 22.48
C GLY A 630 -1.49 1.61 22.92
N GLN A 631 -0.74 2.15 21.96
CA GLN A 631 0.34 3.10 22.28
C GLN A 631 -0.19 4.43 22.82
N LEU A 632 -1.37 4.88 22.40
CA LEU A 632 -1.99 6.10 22.93
C LEU A 632 -2.41 5.94 24.41
N VAL A 633 -2.81 4.75 24.83
CA VAL A 633 -3.39 4.52 26.18
C VAL A 633 -2.40 3.99 27.20
N ARG A 634 -1.09 3.93 26.92
CA ARG A 634 -0.08 3.30 27.79
C ARG A 634 -0.10 3.78 29.25
N GLN A 635 -0.38 5.05 29.47
CA GLN A 635 -0.38 5.69 30.79
C GLN A 635 -1.79 5.89 31.38
N LEU A 636 -2.83 5.58 30.62
CA LEU A 636 -4.19 5.72 31.14
C LEU A 636 -4.50 4.64 32.19
N PRO A 637 -5.22 4.97 33.26
CA PRO A 637 -5.66 3.99 34.25
C PRO A 637 -6.59 2.95 33.66
N GLU A 638 -7.41 3.34 32.67
CA GLU A 638 -8.35 2.49 31.93
C GLU A 638 -8.38 2.90 30.46
N VAL A 639 -8.66 1.94 29.59
CA VAL A 639 -8.91 2.22 28.16
C VAL A 639 -10.36 2.73 28.02
N PRO A 640 -10.60 3.84 27.32
CA PRO A 640 -11.96 4.32 27.07
C PRO A 640 -12.86 3.23 26.46
N PRO A 641 -14.17 3.21 26.78
CA PRO A 641 -15.13 2.31 26.16
C PRO A 641 -15.14 2.42 24.64
N SER A 642 -15.60 1.36 23.95
CA SER A 642 -15.56 1.27 22.48
C SER A 642 -16.41 2.31 21.74
N ASP A 643 -17.40 2.87 22.41
CA ASP A 643 -18.28 3.95 21.93
C ASP A 643 -17.66 5.35 22.09
N GLN A 644 -16.50 5.46 22.70
CA GLN A 644 -15.77 6.71 22.89
C GLN A 644 -14.44 6.69 22.14
N PRO A 645 -14.06 7.80 21.46
CA PRO A 645 -12.73 7.91 20.85
C PRO A 645 -11.65 7.96 21.93
N ILE A 646 -10.46 7.46 21.60
CA ILE A 646 -9.27 7.67 22.42
C ILE A 646 -8.75 9.08 22.12
N PRO A 647 -8.70 9.98 23.11
CA PRO A 647 -8.21 11.34 22.86
C PRO A 647 -6.72 11.33 22.60
N LEU A 648 -6.25 12.08 21.60
CA LEU A 648 -4.82 12.23 21.31
C LEU A 648 -4.04 12.84 22.50
N THR A 649 -4.71 13.68 23.28
CA THR A 649 -4.15 14.25 24.52
C THR A 649 -3.86 13.21 25.62
N ALA A 650 -4.33 11.96 25.46
CA ALA A 650 -3.96 10.86 26.36
C ALA A 650 -2.53 10.38 26.16
N ALA A 651 -1.94 10.64 24.99
CA ALA A 651 -0.59 10.24 24.66
C ALA A 651 0.43 11.36 24.93
N VAL A 652 1.54 11.01 25.53
CA VAL A 652 2.70 11.92 25.68
C VAL A 652 3.50 11.96 24.37
N GLU A 653 3.56 10.84 23.65
CA GLU A 653 4.36 10.67 22.44
C GLU A 653 3.47 10.24 21.27
N ARG A 654 3.78 10.69 20.03
CA ARG A 654 3.16 10.14 18.83
C ARG A 654 3.50 8.66 18.68
N PRO A 655 2.53 7.79 18.34
CA PRO A 655 2.75 6.37 18.11
C PRO A 655 3.67 6.11 16.92
N PHE A 656 4.38 4.98 16.95
CA PHE A 656 5.02 4.37 15.81
C PHE A 656 4.69 2.87 15.79
N VAL A 657 4.06 2.40 14.73
CA VAL A 657 3.73 0.99 14.48
C VAL A 657 4.17 0.63 13.07
N LEU A 658 5.00 -0.41 12.92
CA LEU A 658 5.25 -1.03 11.63
C LEU A 658 4.32 -2.23 11.47
N SER A 659 3.66 -2.38 10.32
CA SER A 659 2.78 -3.52 10.04
C SER A 659 3.16 -4.18 8.72
N ARG A 660 3.08 -5.53 8.65
CA ARG A 660 3.29 -6.28 7.40
C ARG A 660 2.04 -6.23 6.52
N ALA A 661 0.91 -6.66 7.05
CA ALA A 661 -0.34 -6.62 6.32
C ALA A 661 -1.06 -5.27 6.50
N PHE A 662 -1.75 -4.85 5.45
CA PHE A 662 -2.40 -3.55 5.38
C PHE A 662 -3.63 -3.57 4.46
N PHE A 663 -4.44 -2.51 4.55
CA PHE A 663 -5.54 -2.19 3.65
C PHE A 663 -5.64 -0.66 3.47
N ALA A 664 -6.57 -0.18 2.62
CA ALA A 664 -6.86 1.25 2.47
C ALA A 664 -7.15 1.91 3.84
N GLY A 665 -6.46 3.00 4.15
CA GLY A 665 -6.57 3.67 5.45
C GLY A 665 -5.46 3.32 6.46
N SER A 666 -4.61 2.32 6.20
CA SER A 666 -3.47 1.98 7.06
C SER A 666 -2.47 3.11 7.24
N GLN A 667 -2.39 4.05 6.31
CA GLN A 667 -1.54 5.25 6.39
C GLN A 667 -1.82 6.12 7.62
N ARG A 668 -2.99 5.98 8.24
CA ARG A 668 -3.36 6.69 9.47
C ARG A 668 -2.66 6.15 10.72
N TYR A 669 -2.16 4.92 10.68
CA TYR A 669 -1.79 4.17 11.88
C TYR A 669 -0.29 3.87 11.99
N GLY A 670 0.48 4.08 10.94
CA GLY A 670 1.92 3.87 11.01
C GLY A 670 2.58 3.57 9.67
N ALA A 671 3.70 2.84 9.75
CA ALA A 671 4.52 2.45 8.61
C ALA A 671 4.23 1.02 8.15
N ILE A 672 4.67 0.71 6.94
CA ILE A 672 4.58 -0.60 6.28
C ILE A 672 5.94 -0.95 5.69
N TRP A 673 6.25 -2.24 5.53
CA TRP A 673 7.39 -2.68 4.73
C TRP A 673 6.98 -3.79 3.75
N THR A 674 7.85 -4.07 2.77
CA THR A 674 7.58 -5.00 1.66
C THR A 674 7.74 -6.47 2.05
N GLY A 675 7.76 -6.81 3.34
CA GLY A 675 7.91 -8.17 3.85
C GLY A 675 9.29 -8.77 3.60
N ASP A 676 9.33 -10.09 3.43
CA ASP A 676 10.55 -10.92 3.47
C ASP A 676 11.23 -11.00 2.09
N ASN A 677 11.97 -9.97 1.75
CA ASN A 677 12.73 -9.85 0.50
C ASN A 677 14.06 -10.62 0.55
N LYS A 678 14.74 -10.75 -0.59
CA LYS A 678 15.98 -11.50 -0.73
C LYS A 678 17.19 -10.59 -0.92
N ALA A 679 18.35 -11.04 -0.44
CA ALA A 679 19.63 -10.35 -0.59
C ALA A 679 20.18 -10.52 -2.01
N ASP A 680 19.50 -9.97 -3.02
CA ASP A 680 19.94 -9.96 -4.41
C ASP A 680 19.57 -8.63 -5.13
N TRP A 681 20.19 -8.44 -6.28
CA TRP A 681 20.04 -7.22 -7.08
C TRP A 681 18.64 -7.03 -7.66
N GLY A 682 17.94 -8.14 -7.96
CA GLY A 682 16.56 -8.09 -8.46
C GLY A 682 15.62 -7.54 -7.39
N HIS A 683 15.75 -7.99 -6.14
CA HIS A 683 14.95 -7.47 -5.03
C HIS A 683 15.27 -6.01 -4.70
N LEU A 684 16.50 -5.55 -4.87
CA LEU A 684 16.83 -4.12 -4.80
C LEU A 684 16.12 -3.33 -5.91
N ASP A 685 16.12 -3.83 -7.15
CA ASP A 685 15.44 -3.18 -8.28
C ASP A 685 13.92 -3.09 -8.04
N TYR A 686 13.30 -4.21 -7.72
CA TYR A 686 11.86 -4.26 -7.49
C TYR A 686 11.42 -3.51 -6.23
N SER A 687 12.30 -3.27 -5.26
CA SER A 687 11.96 -2.48 -4.08
C SER A 687 11.46 -1.09 -4.44
N THR A 688 12.12 -0.41 -5.39
CA THR A 688 11.68 0.93 -5.86
C THR A 688 10.29 0.87 -6.50
N LYS A 689 10.03 -0.13 -7.36
CA LYS A 689 8.75 -0.32 -8.05
C LYS A 689 7.60 -0.61 -7.07
N MET A 690 7.85 -1.48 -6.09
CA MET A 690 6.88 -1.82 -5.04
C MET A 690 6.54 -0.61 -4.16
N LEU A 691 7.55 0.14 -3.73
CA LEU A 691 7.35 1.35 -2.92
C LEU A 691 6.57 2.44 -3.68
N LEU A 692 6.82 2.60 -4.98
CA LEU A 692 6.05 3.51 -5.83
C LEU A 692 4.59 3.05 -5.98
N SER A 693 4.34 1.73 -6.13
CA SER A 693 2.98 1.18 -6.18
C SER A 693 2.19 1.44 -4.89
N MET A 694 2.84 1.27 -3.73
CA MET A 694 2.25 1.62 -2.43
C MET A 694 1.99 3.12 -2.31
N SER A 695 2.93 3.95 -2.76
CA SER A 695 2.84 5.42 -2.70
C SER A 695 1.64 5.95 -3.49
N VAL A 696 1.38 5.45 -4.71
CA VAL A 696 0.21 5.88 -5.50
C VAL A 696 -1.11 5.44 -4.88
N ALA A 697 -1.09 4.39 -4.05
CA ALA A 697 -2.23 3.98 -3.21
C ALA A 697 -2.24 4.67 -1.83
N SER A 698 -1.48 5.75 -1.67
CA SER A 698 -1.39 6.62 -0.48
C SER A 698 -0.78 6.00 0.78
N LEU A 699 -0.14 4.83 0.68
CA LEU A 699 0.76 4.35 1.73
C LEU A 699 2.10 5.05 1.57
N THR A 700 2.28 6.13 2.31
CA THR A 700 3.44 7.01 2.11
C THR A 700 4.63 6.67 3.01
N PHE A 701 4.42 6.06 4.18
CA PHE A 701 5.50 5.69 5.10
C PHE A 701 5.86 4.21 4.90
N VAL A 702 6.62 3.95 3.83
CA VAL A 702 6.94 2.61 3.35
C VAL A 702 8.44 2.42 3.13
N GLY A 703 8.92 1.18 3.28
CA GLY A 703 10.30 0.80 3.01
C GLY A 703 10.46 -0.69 2.72
N ALA A 704 11.66 -1.11 2.34
CA ALA A 704 12.04 -2.49 2.15
C ALA A 704 13.20 -2.84 3.11
N ASP A 705 13.34 -4.12 3.48
CA ASP A 705 14.47 -4.53 4.33
C ASP A 705 15.79 -4.38 3.58
N VAL A 706 16.63 -3.46 4.10
CA VAL A 706 17.89 -3.09 3.46
C VAL A 706 18.91 -4.21 3.58
N GLY A 707 19.42 -4.62 2.42
CA GLY A 707 20.32 -5.75 2.29
C GLY A 707 19.59 -7.09 2.07
N GLY A 708 18.26 -7.08 2.03
CA GLY A 708 17.41 -8.27 1.91
C GLY A 708 17.26 -9.03 3.23
N PHE A 709 16.08 -9.59 3.49
CA PHE A 709 15.84 -10.38 4.69
C PHE A 709 16.53 -11.74 4.61
N PHE A 710 16.32 -12.50 3.52
CA PHE A 710 16.95 -13.79 3.29
C PHE A 710 18.32 -13.69 2.62
N GLY A 711 19.19 -14.64 2.92
CA GLY A 711 20.50 -14.79 2.29
C GLY A 711 21.55 -13.80 2.81
N ASN A 712 22.72 -13.83 2.18
CA ASN A 712 23.87 -13.01 2.57
C ASN A 712 24.28 -12.11 1.41
N PRO A 713 24.06 -10.77 1.51
CA PRO A 713 24.47 -9.84 0.48
C PRO A 713 26.00 -9.68 0.46
N ASP A 714 26.55 -9.39 -0.71
CA ASP A 714 27.89 -8.85 -0.79
C ASP A 714 27.95 -7.37 -0.30
N ALA A 715 29.17 -6.89 -0.13
CA ALA A 715 29.37 -5.54 0.40
C ALA A 715 28.93 -4.43 -0.58
N GLU A 716 28.94 -4.69 -1.90
CA GLU A 716 28.45 -3.75 -2.91
C GLU A 716 26.94 -3.63 -2.84
N LEU A 717 26.22 -4.76 -2.78
CA LEU A 717 24.76 -4.77 -2.72
C LEU A 717 24.24 -4.01 -1.49
N VAL A 718 24.80 -4.27 -0.28
CA VAL A 718 24.40 -3.54 0.94
C VAL A 718 24.71 -2.05 0.84
N THR A 719 25.85 -1.70 0.26
CA THR A 719 26.23 -0.29 0.04
C THR A 719 25.20 0.40 -0.86
N ARG A 720 24.85 -0.20 -2.01
CA ARG A 720 23.89 0.36 -2.97
C ARG A 720 22.48 0.42 -2.39
N TRP A 721 22.09 -0.60 -1.65
CA TRP A 721 20.77 -0.60 -0.99
C TRP A 721 20.67 0.48 0.10
N SER A 722 21.73 0.66 0.90
CA SER A 722 21.79 1.75 1.88
C SER A 722 21.73 3.13 1.23
N GLN A 723 22.39 3.32 0.08
CA GLN A 723 22.34 4.57 -0.68
C GLN A 723 20.92 4.86 -1.22
N ALA A 724 20.21 3.85 -1.73
CA ALA A 724 18.83 3.99 -2.18
C ALA A 724 17.89 4.32 -1.00
N ALA A 725 17.99 3.55 0.08
CA ALA A 725 17.13 3.68 1.26
C ALA A 725 17.32 5.00 2.03
N THR A 726 18.46 5.69 1.83
CA THR A 726 18.67 7.07 2.33
C THR A 726 17.52 8.00 1.96
N TYR A 727 16.93 7.82 0.76
CA TYR A 727 15.89 8.69 0.20
C TYR A 727 14.50 8.04 0.18
N GLN A 728 14.38 6.78 0.60
CA GLN A 728 13.08 6.10 0.76
C GLN A 728 12.42 6.54 2.08
N PRO A 729 11.08 6.53 2.19
CA PRO A 729 10.38 7.02 3.37
C PRO A 729 10.79 6.32 4.67
N PHE A 730 10.86 4.99 4.70
CA PHE A 730 11.28 4.19 5.85
C PHE A 730 12.61 3.50 5.59
N PHE A 731 13.56 3.55 6.55
CA PHE A 731 14.92 3.08 6.40
C PHE A 731 15.31 2.12 7.52
N ARG A 732 15.14 0.81 7.29
CA ARG A 732 15.46 -0.26 8.24
C ARG A 732 16.41 -1.29 7.63
N GLY A 733 17.56 -1.55 8.30
CA GLY A 733 18.35 -2.77 8.08
C GLY A 733 17.75 -3.92 8.87
N HIS A 734 17.41 -5.04 8.20
CA HIS A 734 16.86 -6.24 8.83
C HIS A 734 17.38 -7.51 8.16
N ALA A 735 17.46 -8.63 8.89
CA ALA A 735 18.01 -9.89 8.41
C ALA A 735 17.42 -11.09 9.15
N HIS A 736 17.25 -12.20 8.44
CA HIS A 736 16.86 -13.50 8.96
C HIS A 736 17.90 -14.08 9.93
N HIS A 737 17.48 -14.94 10.85
CA HIS A 737 18.38 -15.55 11.86
C HIS A 737 19.49 -16.42 11.26
N ASP A 738 19.25 -17.06 10.12
CA ASP A 738 20.24 -17.90 9.41
C ASP A 738 21.22 -17.07 8.55
N SER A 739 20.98 -15.77 8.40
CA SER A 739 21.88 -14.85 7.71
C SER A 739 23.06 -14.45 8.60
N ASP A 740 24.20 -14.12 8.00
CA ASP A 740 25.32 -13.52 8.70
C ASP A 740 24.97 -12.17 9.33
N ARG A 741 25.74 -11.73 10.32
CA ARG A 741 25.63 -10.39 10.89
C ARG A 741 25.88 -9.35 9.80
N ARG A 742 25.05 -8.29 9.78
CA ARG A 742 25.14 -7.26 8.75
C ARG A 742 25.00 -5.83 9.25
N GLU A 743 25.40 -5.60 10.49
CA GLU A 743 25.56 -4.22 10.95
C GLU A 743 26.56 -3.50 10.03
N PRO A 744 26.41 -2.19 9.79
CA PRO A 744 27.19 -1.46 8.77
C PRO A 744 28.71 -1.66 8.80
N TRP A 745 29.29 -1.95 9.97
CA TRP A 745 30.74 -2.09 10.15
C TRP A 745 31.30 -3.47 9.83
N VAL A 746 30.48 -4.51 9.67
CA VAL A 746 30.97 -5.89 9.42
C VAL A 746 31.55 -6.08 8.02
N PHE A 747 31.22 -5.18 7.10
CA PHE A 747 31.72 -5.24 5.71
C PHE A 747 33.14 -4.66 5.57
N GLY A 748 33.70 -4.04 6.61
CA GLY A 748 35.01 -3.44 6.60
C GLY A 748 35.14 -2.18 5.73
N GLU A 749 36.26 -1.47 5.85
CA GLU A 749 36.55 -0.33 4.97
C GLU A 749 36.95 -0.81 3.56
N PRO A 750 36.53 -0.14 2.46
CA PRO A 750 35.87 1.17 2.44
C PRO A 750 34.33 1.12 2.52
N HIS A 751 33.69 -0.06 2.55
CA HIS A 751 32.22 -0.19 2.53
C HIS A 751 31.56 0.35 3.80
N THR A 752 32.15 0.12 4.97
CA THR A 752 31.70 0.74 6.23
C THR A 752 31.60 2.26 6.10
N GLY A 753 32.61 2.88 5.50
CA GLY A 753 32.64 4.33 5.24
C GLY A 753 31.52 4.79 4.32
N ARG A 754 31.24 4.04 3.26
CA ARG A 754 30.18 4.31 2.28
C ARG A 754 28.79 4.19 2.88
N ILE A 755 28.53 3.12 3.63
CA ILE A 755 27.25 2.89 4.32
C ILE A 755 27.05 3.98 5.41
N ARG A 756 28.09 4.29 6.19
CA ARG A 756 28.07 5.40 7.15
C ARG A 756 27.67 6.71 6.48
N GLU A 757 28.25 7.03 5.33
CA GLU A 757 27.93 8.26 4.60
C GLU A 757 26.48 8.27 4.10
N ALA A 758 25.98 7.15 3.56
CA ALA A 758 24.58 6.99 3.16
C ALA A 758 23.63 7.27 4.33
N ILE A 759 23.89 6.65 5.49
CA ILE A 759 23.09 6.89 6.71
C ILE A 759 23.21 8.35 7.16
N ARG A 760 24.41 8.94 7.19
CA ARG A 760 24.61 10.35 7.57
C ARG A 760 23.83 11.32 6.66
N ARG A 761 23.75 11.06 5.37
CA ARG A 761 22.96 11.87 4.42
C ARG A 761 21.48 11.84 4.75
N ARG A 762 20.92 10.72 5.23
CA ARG A 762 19.56 10.65 5.74
C ARG A 762 19.32 11.68 6.84
N TYR A 763 20.26 11.80 7.79
CA TYR A 763 20.17 12.77 8.88
C TYR A 763 20.32 14.22 8.40
N VAL A 764 21.14 14.46 7.39
CA VAL A 764 21.27 15.79 6.77
C VAL A 764 19.93 16.28 6.19
N ILE A 765 19.18 15.41 5.51
CA ILE A 765 17.92 15.76 4.84
C ILE A 765 16.68 15.60 5.73
N LEU A 766 16.81 15.17 6.99
CA LEU A 766 15.66 14.99 7.90
C LEU A 766 14.74 16.22 7.98
N PRO A 767 15.23 17.48 8.04
CA PRO A 767 14.33 18.64 8.05
C PRO A 767 13.44 18.73 6.82
N TYR A 768 13.97 18.49 5.63
CA TYR A 768 13.20 18.45 4.39
C TYR A 768 12.24 17.27 4.40
N LEU A 769 12.71 16.08 4.75
CA LEU A 769 11.88 14.87 4.79
C LEU A 769 10.70 15.04 5.76
N TYR A 770 10.93 15.59 6.94
CA TYR A 770 9.89 15.85 7.94
C TYR A 770 8.86 16.88 7.43
N THR A 771 9.33 17.94 6.78
CA THR A 771 8.45 18.92 6.10
C THR A 771 7.60 18.27 5.03
N VAL A 772 8.17 17.36 4.20
CA VAL A 772 7.42 16.61 3.18
C VAL A 772 6.38 15.70 3.83
N PHE A 773 6.69 15.03 4.94
CA PHE A 773 5.71 14.22 5.69
C PHE A 773 4.56 15.07 6.23
N HIS A 774 4.85 16.27 6.75
CA HIS A 774 3.81 17.20 7.16
C HIS A 774 2.93 17.62 5.97
N THR A 775 3.52 17.99 4.84
CA THR A 775 2.78 18.33 3.62
C THR A 775 1.88 17.16 3.18
N CYS A 776 2.37 15.92 3.26
CA CYS A 776 1.58 14.72 2.96
C CYS A 776 0.40 14.53 3.91
N SER A 777 0.58 14.80 5.21
CA SER A 777 -0.49 14.67 6.21
C SER A 777 -1.62 15.70 6.01
N VAL A 778 -1.35 16.78 5.29
CA VAL A 778 -2.34 17.83 4.96
C VAL A 778 -2.95 17.62 3.57
N SER A 779 -2.11 17.37 2.56
CA SER A 779 -2.53 17.34 1.15
C SER A 779 -2.94 15.95 0.64
N GLY A 780 -2.46 14.87 1.27
CA GLY A 780 -2.64 13.50 0.77
C GLY A 780 -1.66 13.08 -0.34
N LEU A 781 -0.76 13.97 -0.77
CA LEU A 781 0.31 13.62 -1.71
C LEU A 781 1.31 12.66 -1.04
N PRO A 782 1.85 11.66 -1.73
CA PRO A 782 2.83 10.77 -1.14
C PRO A 782 4.20 11.44 -0.97
N VAL A 783 5.02 10.91 -0.03
CA VAL A 783 6.40 11.34 0.20
C VAL A 783 7.30 10.95 -0.96
N MET A 784 7.26 9.69 -1.37
CA MET A 784 7.97 9.15 -2.53
C MET A 784 7.03 9.14 -3.72
N ARG A 785 7.39 9.84 -4.81
CA ARG A 785 6.51 10.11 -5.95
C ARG A 785 7.10 9.57 -7.24
N PRO A 786 6.31 8.92 -8.12
CA PRO A 786 6.73 8.69 -9.49
C PRO A 786 6.84 10.04 -10.23
N LEU A 787 7.71 10.11 -11.23
CA LEU A 787 8.01 11.36 -11.92
C LEU A 787 6.76 12.02 -12.53
N TRP A 788 5.84 11.21 -13.08
CA TRP A 788 4.60 11.72 -13.71
C TRP A 788 3.63 12.40 -12.72
N MET A 789 3.75 12.17 -11.43
CA MET A 789 2.91 12.88 -10.43
C MET A 789 3.20 14.38 -10.40
N GLU A 790 4.46 14.76 -10.55
CA GLU A 790 4.90 16.16 -10.58
C GLU A 790 4.99 16.72 -12.02
N PHE A 791 5.25 15.84 -12.99
CA PHE A 791 5.44 16.18 -14.39
C PHE A 791 4.37 15.51 -15.25
N SER A 792 3.10 15.74 -14.92
CA SER A 792 1.96 15.05 -15.53
C SER A 792 1.74 15.33 -17.01
N THR A 793 2.38 16.35 -17.59
CA THR A 793 2.34 16.66 -19.03
C THR A 793 3.52 16.08 -19.80
N ASP A 794 4.50 15.50 -19.11
CA ASP A 794 5.69 14.90 -19.72
C ASP A 794 5.45 13.42 -20.01
N ALA A 795 5.20 13.09 -21.28
CA ALA A 795 4.87 11.75 -21.72
C ALA A 795 5.95 10.68 -21.38
N LYS A 796 7.24 11.08 -21.31
CA LYS A 796 8.31 10.16 -20.96
C LYS A 796 8.31 9.77 -19.49
N ALA A 797 7.84 10.65 -18.62
CA ALA A 797 7.80 10.42 -17.17
C ALA A 797 6.92 9.21 -16.79
N PHE A 798 5.93 8.87 -17.61
CA PHE A 798 5.00 7.76 -17.31
C PHE A 798 5.63 6.36 -17.39
N GLY A 799 6.70 6.20 -18.16
CA GLY A 799 7.42 4.92 -18.28
C GLY A 799 8.65 4.80 -17.39
N VAL A 800 8.94 5.77 -16.53
CA VAL A 800 10.11 5.74 -15.64
C VAL A 800 9.78 4.97 -14.36
N GLU A 801 10.50 3.88 -14.12
CA GLU A 801 10.29 2.97 -12.99
C GLU A 801 11.54 2.82 -12.09
N ASP A 802 12.69 3.31 -12.57
CA ASP A 802 14.00 3.19 -11.96
C ASP A 802 14.46 4.47 -11.23
N ALA A 803 13.59 5.48 -11.20
CA ALA A 803 13.82 6.74 -10.51
C ALA A 803 12.53 7.22 -9.83
N PHE A 804 12.69 8.03 -8.79
CA PHE A 804 11.59 8.63 -8.06
C PHE A 804 11.92 10.04 -7.56
N LEU A 805 10.88 10.76 -7.15
CA LEU A 805 11.01 12.03 -6.44
C LEU A 805 10.76 11.84 -4.94
N LEU A 806 11.61 12.42 -4.12
CA LEU A 806 11.36 12.65 -2.70
C LEU A 806 10.74 14.06 -2.56
N GLY A 807 9.47 14.12 -2.16
CA GLY A 807 8.68 15.34 -2.32
C GLY A 807 8.55 15.75 -3.78
N GLY A 808 8.63 17.05 -4.06
CA GLY A 808 8.64 17.60 -5.43
C GLY A 808 10.02 18.03 -5.92
N ASP A 809 11.05 17.96 -5.07
CA ASP A 809 12.29 18.73 -5.25
C ASP A 809 13.54 17.88 -5.43
N ILE A 810 13.58 16.64 -4.98
CA ILE A 810 14.77 15.77 -5.05
C ILE A 810 14.45 14.53 -5.90
N LEU A 811 15.11 14.40 -7.06
CA LEU A 811 15.06 13.21 -7.91
C LEU A 811 16.19 12.26 -7.51
N VAL A 812 15.86 10.99 -7.35
CA VAL A 812 16.77 9.91 -6.94
C VAL A 812 16.72 8.79 -7.97
N HIS A 813 17.88 8.34 -8.42
CA HIS A 813 18.03 7.18 -9.32
C HIS A 813 18.90 6.12 -8.62
N PRO A 814 18.30 5.09 -7.99
CA PRO A 814 19.03 3.98 -7.40
C PRO A 814 19.89 3.22 -8.42
N ILE A 815 20.99 2.65 -7.97
CA ILE A 815 21.81 1.74 -8.78
C ILE A 815 21.47 0.31 -8.36
N THR A 816 20.90 -0.43 -9.29
CA THR A 816 20.29 -1.75 -9.03
C THR A 816 21.00 -2.90 -9.75
N SER A 817 22.24 -2.69 -10.22
CA SER A 817 23.04 -3.71 -10.89
C SER A 817 24.51 -3.65 -10.44
N ALA A 818 25.10 -4.83 -10.21
CA ALA A 818 26.47 -4.97 -9.75
C ALA A 818 27.49 -4.35 -10.72
N GLY A 819 28.55 -3.75 -10.16
CA GLY A 819 29.66 -3.19 -10.93
C GLY A 819 29.32 -1.96 -11.77
N THR A 820 28.12 -1.40 -11.63
CA THR A 820 27.67 -0.22 -12.38
C THR A 820 28.42 1.02 -11.94
N THR A 821 29.00 1.74 -12.90
CA THR A 821 29.77 2.99 -12.66
C THR A 821 29.20 4.21 -13.37
N SER A 822 28.13 4.03 -14.17
CA SER A 822 27.37 5.10 -14.82
C SER A 822 25.92 4.65 -15.00
N ALA A 823 24.98 5.60 -15.03
CA ALA A 823 23.56 5.35 -15.25
C ALA A 823 22.99 6.38 -16.21
N ASP A 824 22.00 5.97 -16.99
CA ASP A 824 21.23 6.86 -17.86
C ASP A 824 20.00 7.36 -17.08
N VAL A 825 19.99 8.64 -16.69
CA VAL A 825 18.95 9.25 -15.86
C VAL A 825 18.12 10.20 -16.68
N TYR A 826 16.81 9.97 -16.71
CA TYR A 826 15.86 10.92 -17.28
C TYR A 826 15.52 12.03 -16.29
N LEU A 827 15.80 13.28 -16.66
CA LEU A 827 15.41 14.46 -15.90
C LEU A 827 14.15 15.06 -16.54
N PRO A 828 12.99 15.03 -15.83
CA PRO A 828 11.72 15.44 -16.42
C PRO A 828 11.54 16.95 -16.48
N GLY A 829 10.53 17.39 -17.24
CA GLY A 829 10.13 18.79 -17.37
C GLY A 829 11.07 19.62 -18.26
N THR A 830 11.00 20.93 -18.16
CA THR A 830 11.78 21.88 -18.96
C THR A 830 12.74 22.74 -18.13
N ASP A 831 12.67 22.61 -16.80
CA ASP A 831 13.49 23.38 -15.86
C ASP A 831 14.91 22.82 -15.72
N VAL A 832 15.71 23.44 -14.89
CA VAL A 832 17.07 22.99 -14.59
C VAL A 832 17.07 22.00 -13.42
N TRP A 833 18.05 21.13 -13.38
CA TRP A 833 18.36 20.20 -12.31
C TRP A 833 19.82 20.35 -11.91
N TYR A 834 20.10 20.23 -10.61
CA TYR A 834 21.45 20.30 -10.08
C TYR A 834 21.83 18.96 -9.47
N ASN A 835 22.89 18.34 -9.99
CA ASN A 835 23.44 17.13 -9.40
C ASN A 835 24.04 17.48 -8.03
N ILE A 836 23.50 16.88 -6.96
CA ILE A 836 23.91 17.20 -5.57
C ILE A 836 24.71 16.07 -4.93
N ASN A 837 25.07 15.04 -5.66
CA ASN A 837 25.69 13.85 -5.10
C ASN A 837 27.05 13.47 -5.71
N GLU A 838 27.54 14.19 -6.72
CA GLU A 838 28.85 13.97 -7.35
C GLU A 838 30.01 14.46 -6.50
N SER A 839 30.16 14.05 -5.24
CA SER A 839 31.31 14.46 -4.45
C SER A 839 31.80 13.38 -3.51
N PRO A 840 33.15 13.34 -3.28
CA PRO A 840 33.70 12.40 -2.33
C PRO A 840 33.08 12.61 -0.96
N PRO A 841 33.08 11.56 -0.10
CA PRO A 841 32.44 11.57 1.20
C PRO A 841 32.79 12.83 1.99
N LEU A 842 31.84 13.32 2.79
CA LEU A 842 31.99 14.44 3.74
C LEU A 842 33.23 14.22 4.60
N GLN A 843 34.43 14.34 4.01
CA GLN A 843 35.66 14.37 4.77
C GLN A 843 35.69 15.70 5.53
N PHE A 844 35.71 15.60 6.86
CA PHE A 844 36.02 16.73 7.74
C PHE A 844 37.38 17.29 7.34
N ARG A 845 37.42 18.17 6.36
CA ARG A 845 38.56 19.03 6.14
C ARG A 845 38.47 20.18 7.15
N THR A 846 39.48 20.28 7.99
CA THR A 846 39.62 21.32 9.03
C THR A 846 39.85 22.71 8.47
N ASP A 847 39.93 22.88 7.20
CA ASP A 847 40.29 24.10 6.49
C ASP A 847 39.18 24.51 5.52
N ASN A 848 38.54 25.56 5.80
CA ASN A 848 37.77 26.56 5.03
C ASN A 848 37.24 26.20 3.60
N MET A 849 37.30 24.97 3.16
CA MET A 849 36.77 24.57 1.85
C MET A 849 35.30 24.17 1.93
N LEU A 850 34.52 24.68 1.00
CA LEU A 850 33.18 24.24 0.59
C LEU A 850 33.13 22.71 0.60
N PHE A 851 32.11 22.16 1.24
CA PHE A 851 31.81 20.74 1.11
C PHE A 851 31.71 20.42 -0.38
N GLY A 852 32.46 19.43 -0.83
CA GLY A 852 32.55 19.05 -2.24
C GLY A 852 31.26 18.46 -2.79
N CYS A 853 30.16 19.24 -2.87
CA CYS A 853 29.05 18.91 -3.71
C CYS A 853 29.32 19.48 -5.10
N SER A 854 29.32 18.65 -6.13
CA SER A 854 29.18 19.14 -7.48
C SER A 854 27.73 19.58 -7.66
N TYR A 855 27.54 20.83 -8.08
CA TYR A 855 26.20 21.35 -8.43
C TYR A 855 26.08 21.47 -9.96
N LYS A 856 26.60 20.48 -10.69
CA LYS A 856 26.52 20.47 -12.14
C LYS A 856 25.09 20.69 -12.62
N ARG A 857 24.89 21.79 -13.31
CA ARG A 857 23.59 22.20 -13.85
C ARG A 857 23.26 21.43 -15.13
N LEU A 858 22.08 20.80 -15.18
CA LEU A 858 21.54 20.03 -16.31
C LEU A 858 20.15 20.59 -16.67
N VAL A 859 19.69 20.35 -17.91
CA VAL A 859 18.37 20.83 -18.37
C VAL A 859 17.40 19.65 -18.45
N GLY A 860 16.17 19.84 -17.98
CA GLY A 860 15.12 18.83 -18.02
C GLY A 860 14.67 18.45 -19.44
N GLY A 861 13.84 17.44 -19.57
CA GLY A 861 13.32 16.84 -20.81
C GLY A 861 14.33 15.93 -21.53
N THR A 862 15.48 15.62 -20.90
CA THR A 862 16.61 14.92 -21.51
C THR A 862 17.12 13.78 -20.62
N THR A 863 17.57 12.70 -21.22
CA THR A 863 18.30 11.62 -20.54
C THR A 863 19.80 11.93 -20.60
N TYR A 864 20.46 11.82 -19.45
CA TYR A 864 21.90 12.02 -19.29
C TYR A 864 22.58 10.75 -18.79
N SER A 865 23.68 10.39 -19.41
CA SER A 865 24.58 9.39 -18.83
C SER A 865 25.43 10.07 -17.75
N VAL A 866 25.21 9.68 -16.50
CA VAL A 866 25.88 10.28 -15.34
C VAL A 866 26.76 9.27 -14.64
N ALA A 867 27.85 9.74 -14.03
CA ALA A 867 28.73 8.89 -13.23
C ALA A 867 27.99 8.35 -11.99
N ALA A 868 28.19 7.08 -11.69
CA ALA A 868 27.61 6.39 -10.54
C ALA A 868 28.63 5.43 -9.90
N PRO A 869 29.82 5.93 -9.49
CA PRO A 869 30.78 5.08 -8.78
C PRO A 869 30.16 4.56 -7.48
N ILE A 870 30.73 3.52 -6.89
CA ILE A 870 30.17 2.88 -5.71
C ILE A 870 30.05 3.81 -4.47
N ASP A 871 30.68 4.96 -4.49
CA ASP A 871 30.69 5.91 -3.39
C ASP A 871 29.37 6.71 -3.26
N TYR A 872 28.58 6.81 -4.35
CA TYR A 872 27.31 7.51 -4.37
C TYR A 872 26.39 7.05 -5.50
N ILE A 873 25.09 7.42 -5.42
CA ILE A 873 24.09 7.26 -6.47
C ILE A 873 23.72 8.63 -7.08
N PRO A 874 23.20 8.69 -8.32
CA PRO A 874 22.70 9.92 -8.91
C PRO A 874 21.53 10.51 -8.12
N VAL A 875 21.67 11.76 -7.65
CA VAL A 875 20.64 12.53 -6.94
C VAL A 875 20.66 13.97 -7.43
N PHE A 876 19.48 14.52 -7.72
CA PHE A 876 19.35 15.85 -8.30
C PHE A 876 18.36 16.69 -7.54
N GLN A 877 18.71 17.95 -7.25
CA GLN A 877 17.78 18.95 -6.76
C GLN A 877 17.17 19.71 -7.92
N ARG A 878 15.85 19.87 -7.91
CA ARG A 878 15.11 20.64 -8.91
C ARG A 878 15.43 22.13 -8.81
N GLY A 879 15.70 22.76 -9.94
CA GLY A 879 15.80 24.22 -10.01
C GLY A 879 14.44 24.86 -9.73
N GLY A 880 14.45 25.91 -8.92
CA GLY A 880 13.24 26.54 -8.39
C GLY A 880 12.87 26.07 -6.99
N SER A 881 13.73 25.24 -6.34
CA SER A 881 13.48 24.72 -4.99
C SER A 881 14.47 25.25 -3.95
N ILE A 882 14.02 25.31 -2.69
CA ILE A 882 14.86 25.59 -1.50
C ILE A 882 14.68 24.44 -0.53
N VAL A 883 15.76 23.68 -0.29
CA VAL A 883 15.77 22.48 0.55
C VAL A 883 16.43 22.78 1.89
N PRO A 884 15.69 22.74 3.02
CA PRO A 884 16.26 22.89 4.34
C PRO A 884 16.98 21.61 4.78
N GLN A 885 18.15 21.76 5.39
CA GLN A 885 19.01 20.66 5.85
C GLN A 885 19.60 20.96 7.21
N ARG A 886 20.13 19.93 7.93
CA ARG A 886 20.98 20.05 9.13
C ARG A 886 22.31 19.35 8.90
N TRP A 887 23.40 20.09 8.78
CA TRP A 887 24.73 19.53 8.47
C TRP A 887 25.52 19.04 9.68
N ARG A 888 25.08 19.36 10.90
CA ARG A 888 25.68 18.83 12.13
C ARG A 888 24.99 17.52 12.50
N VAL A 889 25.47 16.40 11.92
CA VAL A 889 24.92 15.08 12.22
C VAL A 889 25.37 14.62 13.59
N ARG A 890 24.41 14.29 14.46
CA ARG A 890 24.62 13.73 15.78
C ARG A 890 24.41 12.21 15.76
N ARG A 891 24.55 11.54 16.92
CA ARG A 891 24.38 10.09 17.03
C ARG A 891 22.93 9.63 16.93
N SER A 892 21.95 10.54 17.11
CA SER A 892 20.51 10.33 16.93
C SER A 892 19.83 11.61 16.46
N SER A 893 18.61 11.53 15.90
CA SER A 893 17.83 12.69 15.45
C SER A 893 17.46 13.62 16.61
N ALA A 894 17.09 13.06 17.76
CA ALA A 894 16.71 13.83 18.94
C ALA A 894 17.80 14.81 19.40
N LEU A 895 19.08 14.43 19.26
CA LEU A 895 20.22 15.28 19.61
C LEU A 895 20.47 16.40 18.56
N MET A 896 19.83 16.35 17.39
CA MET A 896 19.94 17.36 16.33
C MET A 896 18.89 18.48 16.43
N ARG A 897 17.91 18.35 17.31
CA ARG A 897 16.73 19.23 17.41
C ARG A 897 17.07 20.72 17.47
N HIS A 898 18.10 21.09 18.23
CA HIS A 898 18.58 22.48 18.39
C HIS A 898 19.76 22.84 17.49
N ASP A 899 20.21 21.93 16.61
CA ASP A 899 21.28 22.24 15.67
C ASP A 899 20.76 23.18 14.54
N PRO A 900 21.60 24.09 14.05
CA PRO A 900 21.21 25.08 13.07
C PRO A 900 20.90 24.46 11.70
N TYR A 901 20.06 25.16 10.95
CA TYR A 901 19.71 24.81 9.58
C TYR A 901 20.69 25.36 8.55
N THR A 902 20.76 24.66 7.43
CA THR A 902 21.34 25.10 6.17
C THR A 902 20.24 25.12 5.12
N LEU A 903 20.13 26.21 4.32
CA LEU A 903 19.25 26.27 3.17
C LEU A 903 20.06 26.05 1.88
N VAL A 904 19.63 25.11 1.05
CA VAL A 904 20.19 24.92 -0.31
C VAL A 904 19.18 25.48 -1.30
N VAL A 905 19.52 26.60 -1.93
CA VAL A 905 18.67 27.36 -2.84
C VAL A 905 19.13 27.04 -4.27
N ALA A 906 18.34 26.27 -5.00
CA ALA A 906 18.59 25.90 -6.39
C ALA A 906 17.73 26.77 -7.32
N LEU A 907 18.36 27.67 -8.08
CA LEU A 907 17.64 28.63 -8.91
C LEU A 907 17.18 27.98 -10.23
N ASN A 908 15.95 28.27 -10.65
CA ASN A 908 15.42 27.90 -11.95
C ASN A 908 15.93 28.84 -13.08
N HIS A 909 15.41 28.68 -14.32
CA HIS A 909 15.74 29.55 -15.47
C HIS A 909 15.38 31.02 -15.23
N ALA A 910 14.33 31.31 -14.44
CA ALA A 910 13.91 32.66 -14.09
C ALA A 910 14.71 33.25 -12.93
N LYS A 911 15.74 32.57 -12.43
CA LYS A 911 16.48 32.97 -11.22
C LYS A 911 15.57 33.09 -9.99
N ALA A 912 14.65 32.17 -9.85
CA ALA A 912 13.73 32.11 -8.72
C ALA A 912 13.79 30.73 -8.05
N ALA A 913 13.47 30.68 -6.75
CA ALA A 913 13.29 29.43 -6.00
C ALA A 913 12.33 29.66 -4.82
N VAL A 914 11.58 28.64 -4.47
CA VAL A 914 10.69 28.62 -3.29
C VAL A 914 10.95 27.37 -2.47
N GLY A 915 10.59 27.38 -1.20
CA GLY A 915 10.64 26.23 -0.33
C GLY A 915 9.96 26.51 1.00
N GLU A 916 9.78 25.48 1.78
CA GLU A 916 9.18 25.59 3.11
C GLU A 916 9.93 24.77 4.15
N LEU A 917 9.71 25.12 5.40
CA LEU A 917 10.19 24.38 6.56
C LEU A 917 9.08 24.33 7.61
N TYR A 918 8.75 23.13 8.02
CA TYR A 918 7.85 22.85 9.13
C TYR A 918 8.66 22.55 10.40
N VAL A 919 8.29 23.17 11.52
CA VAL A 919 8.95 23.01 12.82
C VAL A 919 7.90 22.84 13.91
N ASP A 920 8.03 21.76 14.68
CA ASP A 920 7.26 21.50 15.90
C ASP A 920 8.18 20.89 16.97
N ASP A 921 7.61 20.24 17.98
CA ASP A 921 8.38 19.55 18.99
C ASP A 921 8.92 18.17 18.56
N GLU A 922 8.69 17.73 17.34
CA GLU A 922 9.18 16.52 16.69
C GLU A 922 8.59 15.19 17.23
N HIS A 923 7.78 15.20 18.31
CA HIS A 923 7.35 13.94 18.96
C HIS A 923 5.95 13.92 19.60
N THR A 924 5.32 15.07 19.94
CA THR A 924 3.99 15.09 20.57
C THR A 924 2.88 15.46 19.58
N PHE A 925 1.61 15.37 20.02
CA PHE A 925 0.46 15.87 19.27
C PHE A 925 0.16 17.36 19.49
N ALA A 926 1.04 18.11 20.16
CA ALA A 926 0.82 19.52 20.46
C ALA A 926 0.66 20.37 19.20
N PHE A 927 1.19 19.92 18.05
CA PHE A 927 0.96 20.57 16.75
C PHE A 927 -0.52 20.52 16.34
N GLU A 928 -1.23 19.45 16.63
CA GLU A 928 -2.64 19.24 16.27
C GLU A 928 -3.58 19.76 17.36
N THR A 929 -3.30 19.42 18.63
CA THR A 929 -4.17 19.74 19.77
C THR A 929 -4.07 21.21 20.21
N ASP A 930 -2.89 21.81 20.14
CA ASP A 930 -2.57 23.14 20.65
C ASP A 930 -2.06 24.12 19.58
N HIS A 931 -2.02 23.67 18.29
CA HIS A 931 -1.42 24.41 17.17
C HIS A 931 0.02 24.85 17.41
N LYS A 932 0.81 24.03 18.18
CA LYS A 932 2.20 24.31 18.50
C LYS A 932 3.13 23.88 17.37
N PHE A 933 3.06 24.58 16.26
CA PHE A 933 4.00 24.43 15.14
C PHE A 933 4.29 25.80 14.53
N THR A 934 5.39 25.86 13.79
CA THR A 934 5.76 27.03 12.99
C THR A 934 6.04 26.59 11.57
N GLN A 935 5.45 27.28 10.61
CA GLN A 935 5.65 27.07 9.18
C GLN A 935 6.34 28.28 8.58
N VAL A 936 7.48 28.05 7.94
CA VAL A 936 8.31 29.10 7.33
C VAL A 936 8.39 28.85 5.84
N GLN A 937 8.08 29.87 5.06
CA GLN A 937 8.22 29.89 3.61
C GLN A 937 9.44 30.70 3.22
N PHE A 938 10.21 30.19 2.26
CA PHE A 938 11.37 30.86 1.68
C PHE A 938 11.09 31.13 0.22
N ALA A 939 11.47 32.33 -0.24
CA ALA A 939 11.38 32.72 -1.64
C ALA A 939 12.62 33.50 -2.08
N PHE A 940 13.23 33.09 -3.20
CA PHE A 940 14.28 33.80 -3.89
C PHE A 940 13.75 34.33 -5.22
N GLU A 941 13.68 35.64 -5.38
CA GLU A 941 13.22 36.32 -6.60
C GLU A 941 13.94 37.66 -6.75
N TYR A 942 14.29 38.04 -7.99
CA TYR A 942 14.90 39.33 -8.34
C TYR A 942 16.16 39.64 -7.52
N GLY A 943 16.99 38.62 -7.22
CA GLY A 943 18.18 38.79 -6.40
C GLY A 943 17.88 39.06 -4.90
N ILE A 944 16.73 38.68 -4.41
CA ILE A 944 16.32 38.83 -3.02
C ILE A 944 15.82 37.49 -2.47
N LEU A 945 16.43 37.01 -1.42
CA LEU A 945 15.96 35.86 -0.63
C LEU A 945 15.19 36.37 0.59
N ARG A 946 13.97 35.92 0.77
CA ARG A 946 13.09 36.29 1.89
C ARG A 946 12.63 35.08 2.67
N SER A 947 12.49 35.26 3.98
CA SER A 947 11.76 34.35 4.87
C SER A 947 10.43 35.01 5.22
N HIS A 948 9.35 34.25 5.11
CA HIS A 948 8.01 34.61 5.56
C HIS A 948 7.51 33.55 6.55
N VAL A 949 7.14 34.00 7.74
CA VAL A 949 6.63 33.10 8.78
C VAL A 949 5.10 33.13 8.73
N GLY A 950 4.50 32.03 8.29
CA GLY A 950 3.04 31.92 8.09
C GLY A 950 2.27 31.63 9.38
N SER A 951 2.80 30.75 10.23
CA SER A 951 2.23 30.41 11.54
C SER A 951 3.34 30.42 12.58
N VAL A 952 3.08 31.00 13.78
CA VAL A 952 4.01 31.04 14.90
C VAL A 952 3.30 30.47 16.12
N GLY A 953 3.30 29.15 16.26
CA GLY A 953 2.74 28.44 17.42
C GLY A 953 3.81 27.73 18.24
N PHE A 954 4.99 27.48 17.64
CA PHE A 954 6.12 26.82 18.30
C PHE A 954 7.33 27.76 18.34
N ASP A 955 7.87 28.00 19.52
CA ASP A 955 9.04 28.86 19.71
C ASP A 955 10.36 28.09 19.43
N ALA A 956 10.99 28.42 18.32
CA ALA A 956 12.33 27.94 17.96
C ALA A 956 13.28 29.11 17.70
N ALA A 957 13.16 30.22 18.46
CA ALA A 957 13.97 31.43 18.28
C ALA A 957 15.47 31.20 18.57
N ASP A 958 15.82 30.19 19.36
CA ASP A 958 17.19 29.75 19.62
C ASP A 958 17.80 28.97 18.42
N VAL A 959 16.99 28.41 17.54
CA VAL A 959 17.45 27.68 16.33
C VAL A 959 17.71 28.65 15.20
N LYS A 960 18.91 28.61 14.64
CA LYS A 960 19.37 29.57 13.63
C LYS A 960 19.53 28.93 12.26
N ILE A 961 19.40 29.76 11.22
CA ILE A 961 19.95 29.47 9.90
C ILE A 961 21.40 29.94 9.93
N GLU A 962 22.33 28.97 9.87
CA GLU A 962 23.78 29.22 10.00
C GLU A 962 24.46 29.26 8.64
N ARG A 963 23.82 28.72 7.61
CA ARG A 963 24.39 28.67 6.27
C ARG A 963 23.29 28.74 5.22
N ILE A 964 23.62 29.41 4.10
CA ILE A 964 22.79 29.40 2.90
C ILE A 964 23.72 29.13 1.71
N VAL A 965 23.36 28.13 0.89
CA VAL A 965 24.06 27.83 -0.35
C VAL A 965 23.12 28.17 -1.50
N VAL A 966 23.54 29.06 -2.41
CA VAL A 966 22.75 29.47 -3.58
C VAL A 966 23.47 28.96 -4.82
N VAL A 967 22.83 28.13 -5.63
CA VAL A 967 23.36 27.59 -6.88
C VAL A 967 22.61 28.14 -8.08
N GLY A 968 23.33 28.41 -9.16
CA GLY A 968 22.76 28.91 -10.42
C GLY A 968 22.71 30.42 -10.56
N LEU A 969 23.48 31.17 -9.79
CA LEU A 969 23.60 32.63 -9.91
C LEU A 969 24.23 33.10 -11.24
N GLN A 970 25.17 32.30 -11.77
CA GLN A 970 25.93 32.55 -13.01
C GLN A 970 26.94 33.71 -12.91
N GLN A 971 26.91 34.49 -11.84
CA GLN A 971 27.88 35.55 -11.54
C GLN A 971 27.96 35.72 -10.02
N GLU A 972 29.17 35.99 -9.52
CA GLU A 972 29.39 36.37 -8.13
C GLU A 972 28.73 37.72 -7.84
N PRO A 973 27.86 37.85 -6.84
CA PRO A 973 27.31 39.14 -6.41
C PRO A 973 28.42 40.01 -5.78
N THR A 974 28.38 41.31 -6.05
CA THR A 974 29.35 42.27 -5.52
C THR A 974 29.18 42.50 -4.01
N THR A 975 27.98 42.41 -3.50
CA THR A 975 27.65 42.49 -2.07
C THR A 975 26.43 41.61 -1.73
N VAL A 976 26.44 41.08 -0.52
CA VAL A 976 25.28 40.35 0.03
C VAL A 976 24.92 40.96 1.37
N LYS A 977 23.71 41.51 1.52
CA LYS A 977 23.28 42.24 2.71
C LYS A 977 22.03 41.63 3.32
N LEU A 978 22.06 41.42 4.63
CA LEU A 978 20.94 41.01 5.45
C LEU A 978 20.22 42.26 5.98
N PHE A 979 18.91 42.26 5.87
CA PHE A 979 17.99 43.23 6.50
C PHE A 979 17.15 42.46 7.51
N SER A 980 17.26 42.81 8.78
CA SER A 980 16.42 42.28 9.85
C SER A 980 15.14 43.10 10.00
N ASP A 981 14.11 42.51 10.64
CA ASP A 981 12.89 43.22 10.97
C ASP A 981 13.11 44.44 11.90
N ASP A 982 14.16 44.43 12.68
CA ASP A 982 14.56 45.53 13.58
C ASP A 982 15.20 46.69 12.80
N GLY A 983 15.38 46.55 11.50
CA GLY A 983 15.95 47.58 10.63
C GLY A 983 17.46 47.56 10.51
N ASP A 984 18.15 46.61 11.15
CA ASP A 984 19.59 46.46 11.05
C ASP A 984 19.99 45.98 9.65
N VAL A 985 21.08 46.51 9.12
CA VAL A 985 21.68 46.09 7.85
C VAL A 985 23.06 45.54 8.07
N VAL A 986 23.28 44.29 7.75
CA VAL A 986 24.57 43.60 7.95
C VAL A 986 25.09 43.09 6.62
N GLU A 987 26.32 43.42 6.26
CA GLU A 987 27.01 42.79 5.14
C GLU A 987 27.49 41.40 5.53
N LEU A 988 27.12 40.39 4.72
CA LEU A 988 27.39 38.98 5.05
C LEU A 988 28.67 38.50 4.41
N GLU A 989 29.42 37.65 5.16
CA GLU A 989 30.58 36.93 4.62
C GLU A 989 30.13 35.87 3.60
N THR A 990 30.68 35.92 2.40
CA THR A 990 30.38 35.02 1.30
C THR A 990 31.62 34.34 0.71
N ALA A 991 31.42 33.19 0.10
CA ALA A 991 32.43 32.51 -0.70
C ALA A 991 31.75 31.96 -1.96
N TYR A 992 32.24 32.35 -3.13
CA TYR A 992 31.73 31.92 -4.41
C TYR A 992 32.68 30.93 -5.09
N ASP A 993 32.13 29.79 -5.51
CA ASP A 993 32.81 28.81 -6.36
C ASP A 993 32.32 28.98 -7.80
N ALA A 994 33.17 29.51 -8.65
CA ALA A 994 32.83 29.78 -10.05
C ALA A 994 32.74 28.51 -10.91
N ILE A 995 33.31 27.38 -10.50
CA ILE A 995 33.22 26.11 -11.21
C ILE A 995 31.85 25.48 -11.01
N GLU A 996 31.38 25.48 -9.76
CA GLU A 996 30.10 24.92 -9.34
C GLU A 996 28.96 25.92 -9.45
N ASP A 997 29.23 27.20 -9.75
CA ASP A 997 28.27 28.31 -9.71
C ASP A 997 27.51 28.34 -8.39
N ALA A 998 28.24 28.22 -7.29
CA ALA A 998 27.69 28.07 -5.94
C ALA A 998 28.21 29.16 -5.00
N LEU A 999 27.29 29.96 -4.45
CA LEU A 999 27.59 30.95 -3.42
C LEU A 999 27.26 30.41 -2.03
N THR A 1000 28.20 30.38 -1.12
CA THR A 1000 27.99 30.07 0.27
C THR A 1000 27.97 31.33 1.14
N ILE A 1001 26.86 31.60 1.79
CA ILE A 1001 26.72 32.62 2.84
C ILE A 1001 26.97 31.95 4.19
N ARG A 1002 27.89 32.49 4.97
CA ARG A 1002 28.25 31.95 6.30
C ARG A 1002 27.68 32.82 7.42
N LYS A 1003 27.13 32.14 8.43
CA LYS A 1003 26.66 32.73 9.67
C LYS A 1003 25.72 33.93 9.50
N PRO A 1004 24.68 33.87 8.66
CA PRO A 1004 23.66 34.90 8.71
C PRO A 1004 23.03 35.00 10.09
N ASN A 1005 23.03 33.89 10.86
CA ASN A 1005 22.60 33.76 12.26
C ASN A 1005 21.18 34.29 12.53
N VAL A 1006 20.34 34.28 11.53
CA VAL A 1006 18.94 34.64 11.67
C VAL A 1006 18.15 33.53 12.34
N ALA A 1007 17.20 33.87 13.21
CA ALA A 1007 16.31 32.87 13.79
C ALA A 1007 15.43 32.24 12.68
N VAL A 1008 15.22 30.94 12.80
CA VAL A 1008 14.39 30.22 11.82
C VAL A 1008 12.94 30.69 11.81
N THR A 1009 12.46 31.16 12.96
CA THR A 1009 11.08 31.65 13.19
C THR A 1009 10.93 33.17 13.05
N SER A 1010 11.93 33.89 12.49
CA SER A 1010 11.83 35.33 12.23
C SER A 1010 11.75 35.63 10.73
N ALA A 1011 11.11 36.73 10.38
CA ALA A 1011 11.17 37.27 9.03
C ALA A 1011 12.52 37.98 8.81
N TRP A 1012 13.08 37.83 7.63
CA TRP A 1012 14.34 38.46 7.23
C TRP A 1012 14.43 38.55 5.71
N THR A 1013 15.27 39.44 5.24
CA THR A 1013 15.55 39.61 3.81
C THR A 1013 17.04 39.65 3.55
N ILE A 1014 17.53 38.90 2.55
CA ILE A 1014 18.91 38.98 2.06
C ILE A 1014 18.89 39.47 0.61
N GLN A 1015 19.61 40.55 0.35
CA GLN A 1015 19.73 41.15 -0.98
C GLN A 1015 21.11 40.86 -1.57
N PHE A 1016 21.11 40.42 -2.80
CA PHE A 1016 22.25 40.12 -3.64
C PHE A 1016 22.39 41.22 -4.70
N ALA A 1017 23.52 41.91 -4.73
CA ALA A 1017 23.78 43.02 -5.62
C ALA A 1017 25.00 42.79 -6.55
#